data_6cf1343b81bbb2a61573122e819d3ce3
#
_entry.id   6cf1343b81bbb2a61573122e819d3ce3
#
_cell.length_a   1.000
_cell.length_b   1.000
_cell.length_c   1.000
_cell.angle_alpha   90.00
_cell.angle_beta   90.00
_cell.angle_gamma   90.00
#
_symmetry.space_group_name_H-M   'P 1'
#
loop_
_entity.id
_entity.type
_entity.pdbx_description
1 polymer ?
#
loop_
_entity_poly.entity_id
_entity_poly.type
_entity_poly.pdbx_seq_one_letter_code
_entity_poly.pdbx_strand_id
1 'polypeptide(L)'
;VSNIPLSSGTVTVLGSSIPEGHTVHVAGLPVPADAEGNFVSEVILPSGSHTVEVAVLDEEGNGELFLRDIEFENDDWFYMGIADITLSANDTSGPADELQGADAPYDPDSSADGRFAFYVNGKFREDWKVTASADTREESFSDLFSNFMDKSPESLFRRMDPDYYYPTFGDDGTVEETAPTMGKFYVRVDKDDNRALWGNFQVDYADNELARIDRGLYGGNVRLESEDTTSFGDERFAIDGFAAEPGTLPNREEFRGTGGSLYFLGRQDVLPGSERVRIEVRDKDTGIVNGVVNLRPGADYDIDYLQGRVMLAEPLAATVDDDLLVRTSGISGDEAWLVVHYEHTPGFESIDTLTAGAQGHYWLGDSVRLGLTVNNNDEGDTNNSSLGAADLTLRKSAESWIKFQAAQSDGLVSTTTRSDDGGFGFGPPLGLTAADDDARAYRADMSVGFGDLFPGGRGRMNFYVQNLDAGYSAQGLNTATDTEQFGATLNVPLGERFEVATTADVSDQDNALKTTTGEINLGYQVSEQISLSTGLRHDDREDRSPLVPVTQEQGERTDAVVQVAYDSRARWKGYGFVQGTLSADDGRDDNDRVGAGGSFRFNERLMLDGEVSGGELGTAARLGTNYLVSDRTSMYLNYTVDSERTEMGERGRRGNLVSGLRTRFSDSTSVYVEERYEHSRSVTGLT
;
A
#
# COMPACT_ATOMS: atom_id res chain seq x y z
N VAL A 1 -11.17 -16.71 -13.83
CA VAL A 1 -9.91 -16.34 -14.52
C VAL A 1 -9.12 -17.62 -14.69
N SER A 2 -8.86 -17.99 -15.94
CA SER A 2 -8.06 -19.19 -16.23
C SER A 2 -6.63 -18.75 -16.41
N ASN A 3 -5.82 -18.89 -15.35
CA ASN A 3 -4.38 -18.77 -15.50
C ASN A 3 -3.92 -19.88 -16.43
N ILE A 4 -3.12 -19.57 -17.45
CA ILE A 4 -2.42 -20.56 -18.25
C ILE A 4 -1.28 -21.07 -17.36
N PRO A 5 -1.33 -22.30 -16.84
CA PRO A 5 -0.25 -22.82 -16.02
C PRO A 5 1.01 -22.94 -16.87
N LEU A 6 2.16 -22.53 -16.34
CA LEU A 6 3.47 -22.65 -16.99
C LEU A 6 3.83 -24.12 -17.33
N SER A 7 3.19 -25.09 -16.67
CA SER A 7 3.24 -26.50 -16.95
C SER A 7 1.85 -26.97 -17.37
N SER A 8 1.51 -26.85 -18.63
CA SER A 8 0.20 -27.25 -19.17
C SER A 8 0.40 -28.03 -20.45
N GLY A 9 -0.52 -28.94 -20.70
CA GLY A 9 -0.61 -29.63 -21.97
C GLY A 9 -1.85 -29.15 -22.75
N THR A 10 -1.72 -29.05 -24.06
CA THR A 10 -2.84 -28.81 -24.95
C THR A 10 -3.40 -30.15 -25.42
N VAL A 11 -4.69 -30.36 -25.17
CA VAL A 11 -5.41 -31.52 -25.70
C VAL A 11 -6.22 -31.06 -26.90
N THR A 12 -5.90 -31.60 -28.06
CA THR A 12 -6.70 -31.41 -29.26
C THR A 12 -7.68 -32.55 -29.41
N VAL A 13 -8.97 -32.25 -29.33
CA VAL A 13 -10.03 -33.23 -29.53
C VAL A 13 -10.55 -33.08 -30.96
N LEU A 14 -10.47 -34.15 -31.71
CA LEU A 14 -10.93 -34.25 -33.09
C LEU A 14 -12.10 -35.22 -33.18
N GLY A 15 -13.16 -34.87 -33.85
CA GLY A 15 -14.25 -35.77 -34.12
C GLY A 15 -14.79 -35.59 -35.54
N SER A 16 -15.40 -36.66 -36.08
CA SER A 16 -15.98 -36.65 -37.40
C SER A 16 -17.28 -37.45 -37.43
N SER A 17 -18.11 -37.18 -38.43
CA SER A 17 -19.37 -37.91 -38.66
C SER A 17 -20.41 -37.69 -37.55
N ILE A 18 -20.48 -36.52 -36.95
CA ILE A 18 -21.53 -36.16 -36.02
C ILE A 18 -22.86 -36.15 -36.72
N PRO A 19 -23.89 -36.86 -36.23
CA PRO A 19 -25.22 -36.91 -36.85
C PRO A 19 -25.87 -35.53 -36.92
N GLU A 20 -26.63 -35.27 -37.96
CA GLU A 20 -27.36 -34.03 -38.11
C GLU A 20 -28.36 -33.81 -36.96
N GLY A 21 -28.40 -32.62 -36.38
CA GLY A 21 -29.24 -32.30 -35.20
C GLY A 21 -28.59 -32.62 -33.86
N HIS A 22 -27.37 -33.12 -33.82
CA HIS A 22 -26.64 -33.37 -32.56
C HIS A 22 -25.68 -32.23 -32.24
N THR A 23 -25.54 -31.94 -30.96
CA THR A 23 -24.56 -30.98 -30.39
C THR A 23 -23.38 -31.70 -29.75
N VAL A 24 -22.20 -31.17 -29.96
CA VAL A 24 -20.98 -31.72 -29.35
C VAL A 24 -20.56 -30.83 -28.17
N HIS A 25 -20.25 -31.43 -27.04
CA HIS A 25 -19.71 -30.76 -25.87
C HIS A 25 -18.34 -31.38 -25.53
N VAL A 26 -17.32 -30.56 -25.40
CA VAL A 26 -15.99 -31.00 -24.93
C VAL A 26 -15.72 -30.32 -23.59
N ALA A 27 -15.44 -31.12 -22.56
CA ALA A 27 -15.27 -30.64 -21.19
C ALA A 27 -16.40 -29.71 -20.72
N GLY A 28 -17.66 -30.04 -21.08
CA GLY A 28 -18.84 -29.27 -20.76
C GLY A 28 -19.11 -28.04 -21.65
N LEU A 29 -18.23 -27.71 -22.57
CA LEU A 29 -18.38 -26.55 -23.47
C LEU A 29 -18.89 -26.99 -24.85
N PRO A 30 -19.92 -26.33 -25.44
CA PRO A 30 -20.41 -26.64 -26.76
C PRO A 30 -19.37 -26.29 -27.83
N VAL A 31 -19.12 -27.22 -28.74
CA VAL A 31 -18.20 -27.09 -29.85
C VAL A 31 -18.96 -27.16 -31.14
N PRO A 32 -18.82 -26.20 -32.08
CA PRO A 32 -19.51 -26.25 -33.38
C PRO A 32 -18.90 -27.34 -34.25
N ALA A 33 -19.78 -28.09 -34.94
CA ALA A 33 -19.39 -29.00 -36.01
C ALA A 33 -19.59 -28.31 -37.38
N ASP A 34 -18.74 -28.66 -38.35
CA ASP A 34 -18.89 -28.19 -39.74
C ASP A 34 -20.04 -28.92 -40.44
N ALA A 35 -20.29 -28.52 -41.75
CA ALA A 35 -21.37 -29.10 -42.53
C ALA A 35 -21.17 -30.60 -42.86
N GLU A 36 -19.96 -31.08 -42.74
CA GLU A 36 -19.56 -32.48 -42.93
C GLU A 36 -19.60 -33.29 -41.63
N GLY A 37 -19.94 -32.63 -40.48
CA GLY A 37 -20.02 -33.25 -39.18
C GLY A 37 -18.66 -33.47 -38.51
N ASN A 38 -17.68 -32.63 -38.82
CA ASN A 38 -16.37 -32.68 -38.14
C ASN A 38 -16.28 -31.54 -37.13
N PHE A 39 -15.55 -31.76 -36.05
CA PHE A 39 -15.21 -30.72 -35.06
C PHE A 39 -13.77 -30.82 -34.60
N VAL A 40 -13.24 -29.70 -34.16
CA VAL A 40 -11.93 -29.57 -33.50
C VAL A 40 -12.12 -28.69 -32.30
N SER A 41 -11.60 -29.15 -31.16
CA SER A 41 -11.55 -28.35 -29.95
C SER A 41 -10.17 -28.50 -29.30
N GLU A 42 -9.61 -27.38 -28.88
CA GLU A 42 -8.37 -27.36 -28.09
C GLU A 42 -8.69 -26.94 -26.65
N VAL A 43 -8.26 -27.76 -25.71
CA VAL A 43 -8.40 -27.50 -24.27
C VAL A 43 -7.04 -27.51 -23.65
N ILE A 44 -6.71 -26.46 -22.93
CA ILE A 44 -5.46 -26.39 -22.14
C ILE A 44 -5.77 -26.93 -20.75
N LEU A 45 -5.07 -27.98 -20.35
CA LEU A 45 -5.21 -28.61 -19.05
C LEU A 45 -3.94 -28.42 -18.24
N PRO A 46 -4.03 -28.16 -16.93
CA PRO A 46 -2.87 -28.13 -16.06
C PRO A 46 -2.20 -29.53 -16.01
N SER A 47 -1.00 -29.60 -15.48
CA SER A 47 -0.34 -30.87 -15.22
C SER A 47 -1.12 -31.73 -14.22
N GLY A 48 -1.05 -33.03 -14.38
CA GLY A 48 -1.74 -34.00 -13.56
C GLY A 48 -2.66 -34.93 -14.37
N SER A 49 -3.47 -35.68 -13.69
CA SER A 49 -4.42 -36.63 -14.27
C SER A 49 -5.75 -35.95 -14.54
N HIS A 50 -6.21 -35.99 -15.79
CA HIS A 50 -7.45 -35.37 -16.23
C HIS A 50 -8.30 -36.36 -17.02
N THR A 51 -9.61 -36.29 -16.83
CA THR A 51 -10.56 -37.01 -17.67
C THR A 51 -11.18 -36.01 -18.65
N VAL A 52 -10.87 -36.14 -19.91
CA VAL A 52 -11.50 -35.35 -20.98
C VAL A 52 -12.81 -36.00 -21.39
N GLU A 53 -13.88 -35.24 -21.24
CA GLU A 53 -15.23 -35.67 -21.59
C GLU A 53 -15.64 -35.11 -22.95
N VAL A 54 -16.17 -35.95 -23.81
CA VAL A 54 -16.81 -35.57 -25.07
C VAL A 54 -18.22 -36.15 -25.10
N ALA A 55 -19.21 -35.29 -25.09
CA ALA A 55 -20.62 -35.66 -25.19
C ALA A 55 -21.18 -35.27 -26.53
N VAL A 56 -21.86 -36.20 -27.19
CA VAL A 56 -22.60 -35.98 -28.41
C VAL A 56 -24.07 -36.19 -28.10
N LEU A 57 -24.88 -35.12 -28.12
CA LEU A 57 -26.27 -35.10 -27.59
C LEU A 57 -27.23 -34.69 -28.67
N ASP A 58 -28.41 -35.36 -28.70
CA ASP A 58 -29.56 -34.96 -29.54
C ASP A 58 -30.31 -33.76 -28.92
N GLU A 59 -31.38 -33.30 -29.60
CA GLU A 59 -32.17 -32.15 -29.13
C GLU A 59 -32.89 -32.42 -27.80
N GLU A 60 -33.12 -33.66 -27.44
CA GLU A 60 -33.69 -34.08 -26.17
C GLU A 60 -32.65 -34.26 -25.05
N GLY A 61 -31.35 -34.07 -25.36
CA GLY A 61 -30.24 -34.22 -24.41
C GLY A 61 -29.82 -35.69 -24.15
N ASN A 62 -30.26 -36.64 -24.99
CA ASN A 62 -29.77 -38.01 -24.94
C ASN A 62 -28.63 -38.20 -25.92
N GLY A 63 -27.68 -39.07 -25.62
CA GLY A 63 -26.58 -39.27 -26.54
C GLY A 63 -25.45 -40.14 -25.98
N GLU A 64 -24.28 -40.02 -26.54
CA GLU A 64 -23.09 -40.79 -26.19
C GLU A 64 -22.08 -39.90 -25.45
N LEU A 65 -21.51 -40.49 -24.40
CA LEU A 65 -20.45 -39.86 -23.59
C LEU A 65 -19.15 -40.65 -23.77
N PHE A 66 -18.12 -39.99 -24.26
CA PHE A 66 -16.78 -40.53 -24.39
C PHE A 66 -15.90 -39.93 -23.30
N LEU A 67 -15.22 -40.79 -22.53
CA LEU A 67 -14.30 -40.40 -21.49
C LEU A 67 -12.91 -40.87 -21.83
N ARG A 68 -11.92 -39.98 -21.70
CA ARG A 68 -10.53 -40.34 -21.88
C ARG A 68 -9.67 -39.76 -20.76
N ASP A 69 -9.03 -40.65 -20.04
CA ASP A 69 -8.06 -40.28 -19.04
C ASP A 69 -6.73 -39.94 -19.73
N ILE A 70 -6.19 -38.79 -19.39
CA ILE A 70 -4.91 -38.25 -19.89
C ILE A 70 -4.11 -37.82 -18.70
N GLU A 71 -2.85 -38.21 -18.67
CA GLU A 71 -1.89 -37.79 -17.66
C GLU A 71 -0.86 -36.90 -18.34
N PHE A 72 -0.75 -35.64 -17.88
CA PHE A 72 0.35 -34.77 -18.28
C PHE A 72 1.45 -34.91 -17.25
N GLU A 73 2.55 -35.51 -17.69
CA GLU A 73 3.78 -35.53 -16.89
C GLU A 73 4.25 -34.08 -16.72
N ASN A 74 4.50 -33.71 -15.48
CA ASN A 74 5.10 -32.43 -15.15
C ASN A 74 6.59 -32.53 -15.48
N ASP A 75 7.08 -31.63 -16.33
CA ASP A 75 8.50 -31.28 -16.23
C ASP A 75 8.63 -30.49 -14.92
N ASP A 76 9.06 -31.17 -13.87
CA ASP A 76 9.22 -30.60 -12.52
C ASP A 76 10.20 -29.43 -12.49
N TRP A 77 10.89 -29.18 -13.62
CA TRP A 77 11.94 -28.18 -13.74
C TRP A 77 11.79 -27.33 -14.99
N PHE A 78 11.69 -26.02 -14.80
CA PHE A 78 11.87 -25.01 -15.82
C PHE A 78 13.22 -24.33 -15.62
N TYR A 79 14.05 -24.27 -16.65
CA TYR A 79 15.32 -23.54 -16.60
C TYR A 79 15.54 -22.78 -17.90
N MET A 80 16.12 -21.60 -17.75
CA MET A 80 16.56 -20.75 -18.85
C MET A 80 17.93 -20.19 -18.50
N GLY A 81 18.82 -20.14 -19.48
CA GLY A 81 20.17 -19.62 -19.25
C GLY A 81 20.74 -18.97 -20.50
N ILE A 82 21.60 -18.01 -20.29
CA ILE A 82 22.39 -17.34 -21.31
C ILE A 82 23.83 -17.41 -20.88
N ALA A 83 24.68 -17.83 -21.78
CA ALA A 83 26.14 -17.75 -21.66
C ALA A 83 26.67 -17.03 -22.90
N ASP A 84 27.26 -15.88 -22.71
CA ASP A 84 27.91 -15.09 -23.75
C ASP A 84 29.41 -15.00 -23.41
N ILE A 85 30.25 -15.25 -24.37
CA ILE A 85 31.71 -15.16 -24.23
C ILE A 85 32.26 -14.44 -25.44
N THR A 86 32.84 -13.28 -25.19
CA THR A 86 33.49 -12.46 -26.19
C THR A 86 35.01 -12.55 -26.03
N LEU A 87 35.67 -12.99 -27.05
CA LEU A 87 37.12 -13.01 -27.11
C LEU A 87 37.56 -11.95 -28.12
N SER A 88 38.31 -10.97 -27.68
CA SER A 88 38.87 -9.94 -28.54
C SER A 88 40.38 -9.94 -28.50
N ALA A 89 40.98 -9.70 -29.66
CA ALA A 89 42.41 -9.47 -29.78
C ALA A 89 42.63 -8.17 -30.55
N ASN A 90 43.31 -7.25 -29.94
CA ASN A 90 43.60 -5.95 -30.51
C ASN A 90 45.08 -5.79 -30.77
N ASP A 91 45.46 -5.27 -31.94
CA ASP A 91 46.81 -4.87 -32.23
C ASP A 91 46.85 -3.34 -32.42
N THR A 92 47.41 -2.64 -31.46
CA THR A 92 47.48 -1.18 -31.47
C THR A 92 48.94 -0.74 -31.62
N SER A 93 49.18 0.17 -32.52
CA SER A 93 50.51 0.79 -32.71
C SER A 93 50.51 2.25 -32.27
N GLY A 94 51.43 2.64 -31.38
CA GLY A 94 51.55 4.01 -30.86
C GLY A 94 51.51 4.02 -29.31
N PRO A 95 51.50 5.21 -28.68
CA PRO A 95 51.52 5.30 -27.23
C PRO A 95 50.14 4.99 -26.62
N ALA A 96 49.58 3.82 -26.89
CA ALA A 96 48.30 3.35 -26.36
C ALA A 96 48.34 3.12 -24.84
N ASP A 97 49.51 2.83 -24.30
CA ASP A 97 49.76 2.63 -22.87
C ASP A 97 49.48 3.91 -22.03
N GLU A 98 49.52 5.10 -22.65
CA GLU A 98 49.18 6.37 -21.97
C GLU A 98 47.67 6.59 -21.81
N LEU A 99 46.83 5.79 -22.51
CA LEU A 99 45.38 5.87 -22.43
C LEU A 99 44.81 4.87 -21.42
N GLN A 100 45.64 4.05 -20.80
CA GLN A 100 45.27 3.08 -19.81
C GLN A 100 45.12 3.73 -18.43
N GLY A 101 43.90 3.98 -17.98
CA GLY A 101 43.61 4.13 -16.55
C GLY A 101 43.54 2.76 -15.87
N ALA A 102 43.77 2.70 -14.58
CA ALA A 102 43.73 1.46 -13.79
C ALA A 102 42.37 0.70 -13.94
N ASP A 103 41.34 1.39 -14.39
CA ASP A 103 39.98 0.87 -14.57
C ASP A 103 39.51 0.93 -16.03
N ALA A 104 40.43 1.01 -16.99
CA ALA A 104 40.02 1.05 -18.39
C ALA A 104 39.48 -0.30 -18.86
N PRO A 105 38.28 -0.37 -19.43
CA PRO A 105 37.69 -1.62 -19.92
C PRO A 105 38.36 -2.11 -21.23
N TYR A 106 39.55 -1.65 -21.51
CA TYR A 106 40.25 -1.91 -22.75
C TYR A 106 41.62 -2.52 -22.46
N ASP A 107 41.77 -3.78 -22.74
CA ASP A 107 43.08 -4.45 -22.78
C ASP A 107 43.65 -4.31 -24.21
N PRO A 108 44.84 -3.71 -24.40
CA PRO A 108 45.41 -3.51 -25.72
C PRO A 108 45.79 -4.79 -26.41
N ASP A 109 46.04 -5.87 -25.71
CA ASP A 109 46.57 -7.09 -26.31
C ASP A 109 45.46 -8.13 -26.59
N SER A 110 44.74 -8.56 -25.58
CA SER A 110 43.62 -9.48 -25.72
C SER A 110 42.69 -9.42 -24.51
N SER A 111 41.40 -9.39 -24.73
CA SER A 111 40.42 -9.50 -23.67
C SER A 111 39.51 -10.71 -23.84
N ALA A 112 39.10 -11.24 -22.72
CA ALA A 112 38.09 -12.28 -22.66
C ALA A 112 36.99 -11.79 -21.70
N ASP A 113 35.86 -11.41 -22.27
CA ASP A 113 34.71 -10.93 -21.55
C ASP A 113 33.59 -11.95 -21.63
N GLY A 114 32.73 -11.99 -20.61
CA GLY A 114 31.65 -12.93 -20.62
C GLY A 114 30.46 -12.47 -19.77
N ARG A 115 29.32 -13.09 -20.03
CA ARG A 115 28.10 -12.96 -19.25
C ARG A 115 27.48 -14.32 -19.05
N PHE A 116 27.08 -14.61 -17.82
CA PHE A 116 26.31 -15.78 -17.47
C PHE A 116 25.07 -15.36 -16.68
N ALA A 117 23.90 -15.65 -17.24
CA ALA A 117 22.63 -15.39 -16.57
C ALA A 117 21.78 -16.67 -16.59
N PHE A 118 21.08 -16.94 -15.50
CA PHE A 118 20.17 -18.07 -15.43
C PHE A 118 18.94 -17.78 -14.58
N TYR A 119 17.87 -18.50 -14.90
CA TYR A 119 16.66 -18.63 -14.10
C TYR A 119 16.30 -20.11 -14.02
N VAL A 120 15.98 -20.56 -12.83
CA VAL A 120 15.56 -21.94 -12.56
C VAL A 120 14.34 -21.90 -11.65
N ASN A 121 13.31 -22.66 -12.01
CA ASN A 121 12.14 -22.88 -11.19
C ASN A 121 11.74 -24.35 -11.30
N GLY A 122 11.67 -25.06 -10.20
CA GLY A 122 11.34 -26.47 -10.24
C GLY A 122 10.93 -27.04 -8.90
N LYS A 123 10.36 -28.24 -8.94
CA LYS A 123 10.01 -29.01 -7.75
C LYS A 123 11.12 -30.03 -7.45
N PHE A 124 11.58 -30.00 -6.23
CA PHE A 124 12.55 -30.92 -5.67
C PHE A 124 11.88 -31.75 -4.59
N ARG A 125 11.69 -33.07 -4.81
CA ARG A 125 10.77 -33.89 -4.02
C ARG A 125 9.32 -33.38 -4.07
N GLU A 126 8.38 -34.17 -3.61
CA GLU A 126 6.94 -33.91 -3.83
C GLU A 126 6.46 -32.52 -3.35
N ASP A 127 7.08 -31.95 -2.28
CA ASP A 127 6.58 -30.77 -1.57
C ASP A 127 7.54 -29.57 -1.60
N TRP A 128 8.73 -29.68 -2.19
CA TRP A 128 9.71 -28.60 -2.19
C TRP A 128 9.79 -27.93 -3.55
N LYS A 129 9.63 -26.60 -3.57
CA LYS A 129 9.83 -25.78 -4.77
C LYS A 129 11.08 -24.92 -4.60
N VAL A 130 11.92 -24.91 -5.62
CA VAL A 130 13.12 -24.08 -5.66
C VAL A 130 13.02 -23.10 -6.83
N THR A 131 13.24 -21.81 -6.54
CA THR A 131 13.36 -20.77 -7.55
C THR A 131 14.71 -20.10 -7.37
N ALA A 132 15.52 -20.03 -8.44
CA ALA A 132 16.82 -19.35 -8.37
C ALA A 132 17.06 -18.54 -9.64
N SER A 133 17.72 -17.40 -9.50
CA SER A 133 18.07 -16.52 -10.60
C SER A 133 19.35 -15.75 -10.30
N ALA A 134 20.14 -15.51 -11.35
CA ALA A 134 21.33 -14.67 -11.26
C ALA A 134 21.75 -14.15 -12.64
N ASP A 135 22.46 -13.04 -12.65
CA ASP A 135 23.08 -12.46 -13.84
C ASP A 135 24.44 -11.87 -13.47
N THR A 136 25.52 -12.39 -14.05
CA THR A 136 26.88 -11.93 -13.76
C THR A 136 27.22 -10.59 -14.41
N ARG A 137 26.40 -10.12 -15.38
CA ARG A 137 26.73 -9.04 -16.32
C ARG A 137 27.91 -9.37 -17.24
N GLU A 138 28.15 -8.48 -18.21
CA GLU A 138 29.31 -8.54 -19.09
C GLU A 138 30.52 -7.98 -18.35
N GLU A 139 31.43 -8.85 -17.97
CA GLU A 139 32.67 -8.51 -17.27
C GLU A 139 33.83 -9.36 -17.80
N SER A 140 35.05 -9.00 -17.40
CA SER A 140 36.21 -9.80 -17.72
C SER A 140 36.06 -11.22 -17.17
N PHE A 141 36.53 -12.22 -17.88
CA PHE A 141 36.34 -13.60 -17.52
C PHE A 141 36.94 -13.97 -16.14
N SER A 142 37.96 -13.22 -15.70
CA SER A 142 38.58 -13.35 -14.38
C SER A 142 37.64 -12.87 -13.25
N ASP A 143 36.80 -11.91 -13.54
CA ASP A 143 35.93 -11.25 -12.54
C ASP A 143 34.47 -11.68 -12.64
N LEU A 144 34.14 -12.52 -13.62
CA LEU A 144 32.78 -12.95 -13.93
C LEU A 144 32.01 -13.50 -12.71
N PHE A 145 32.70 -14.19 -11.83
CA PHE A 145 32.13 -14.78 -10.61
C PHE A 145 32.64 -14.11 -9.33
N SER A 146 33.42 -13.01 -9.46
CA SER A 146 33.79 -12.19 -8.32
C SER A 146 32.67 -11.22 -7.97
N ASN A 147 32.56 -10.85 -6.70
CA ASN A 147 31.58 -9.88 -6.19
C ASN A 147 30.12 -10.16 -6.65
N PHE A 148 29.80 -11.44 -6.80
CA PHE A 148 28.51 -11.89 -7.33
C PHE A 148 27.30 -11.35 -6.54
N MET A 149 27.49 -11.09 -5.24
CA MET A 149 26.49 -10.54 -4.34
C MET A 149 26.30 -9.03 -4.50
N ASP A 150 27.31 -8.33 -5.01
CA ASP A 150 27.32 -6.86 -5.14
C ASP A 150 26.97 -6.38 -6.55
N LYS A 151 26.88 -7.30 -7.51
CA LYS A 151 26.55 -6.94 -8.89
C LYS A 151 25.17 -6.36 -8.99
N SER A 152 25.11 -5.07 -9.32
CA SER A 152 23.87 -4.34 -9.52
C SER A 152 23.13 -4.83 -10.76
N PRO A 153 21.82 -4.79 -10.73
CA PRO A 153 20.96 -5.48 -11.68
C PRO A 153 20.53 -4.63 -12.86
N GLU A 154 21.27 -4.64 -13.90
CA GLU A 154 20.63 -4.47 -15.20
C GLU A 154 20.23 -5.87 -15.70
N SER A 155 19.25 -6.48 -15.03
CA SER A 155 18.89 -7.86 -15.35
C SER A 155 18.23 -7.95 -16.72
N LEU A 156 18.68 -8.92 -17.50
CA LEU A 156 18.06 -9.26 -18.78
C LEU A 156 16.57 -9.59 -18.62
N PHE A 157 16.19 -10.18 -17.48
CA PHE A 157 14.82 -10.56 -17.13
C PHE A 157 13.96 -9.38 -16.68
N ARG A 158 14.56 -8.28 -16.29
CA ARG A 158 13.87 -7.05 -15.90
C ARG A 158 13.53 -6.16 -17.09
N ARG A 159 14.20 -6.35 -18.22
CA ARG A 159 13.88 -5.68 -19.48
C ARG A 159 12.74 -6.34 -20.26
N MET A 160 12.13 -7.37 -19.74
CA MET A 160 10.81 -7.74 -20.22
C MET A 160 9.89 -6.61 -19.74
N ASP A 161 9.61 -5.71 -20.67
CA ASP A 161 8.72 -4.58 -20.53
C ASP A 161 7.48 -5.04 -19.76
N PRO A 162 7.07 -4.37 -18.66
CA PRO A 162 5.83 -4.69 -17.96
C PRO A 162 4.63 -4.77 -18.91
N ASP A 163 4.67 -4.07 -20.04
CA ASP A 163 3.68 -4.14 -21.09
C ASP A 163 3.69 -5.47 -21.85
N TYR A 164 4.73 -6.28 -21.74
CA TYR A 164 4.77 -7.66 -22.26
C TYR A 164 4.31 -8.72 -21.24
N TYR A 165 4.10 -8.36 -19.99
CA TYR A 165 3.33 -9.16 -19.07
C TYR A 165 1.86 -9.01 -19.42
N TYR A 166 1.43 -9.70 -20.45
CA TYR A 166 0.01 -9.74 -20.79
C TYR A 166 -0.73 -10.39 -19.64
N PRO A 167 -1.61 -9.67 -18.94
CA PRO A 167 -2.65 -10.35 -18.22
C PRO A 167 -3.41 -11.18 -19.28
N THR A 168 -3.33 -12.48 -19.16
CA THR A 168 -4.13 -13.37 -19.99
C THR A 168 -5.58 -13.00 -19.78
N PHE A 169 -6.17 -12.36 -20.78
CA PHE A 169 -7.60 -12.11 -20.93
C PHE A 169 -8.41 -12.13 -19.62
N GLY A 170 -8.56 -10.98 -18.99
CA GLY A 170 -9.39 -10.78 -17.81
C GLY A 170 -8.79 -9.67 -16.97
N ASP A 171 -9.63 -8.77 -16.53
CA ASP A 171 -9.28 -7.53 -15.84
C ASP A 171 -8.64 -7.73 -14.45
N ASP A 172 -8.56 -8.98 -13.96
CA ASP A 172 -8.04 -9.34 -12.64
C ASP A 172 -6.73 -10.16 -12.69
N GLY A 173 -5.99 -10.08 -13.79
CA GLY A 173 -4.67 -10.71 -13.87
C GLY A 173 -3.67 -10.00 -12.96
N THR A 174 -3.25 -10.65 -11.89
CA THR A 174 -2.07 -10.22 -11.12
C THR A 174 -0.83 -10.81 -11.75
N VAL A 175 0.15 -9.96 -12.08
CA VAL A 175 1.48 -10.41 -12.45
C VAL A 175 2.24 -10.65 -11.14
N GLU A 176 2.52 -11.90 -10.85
CA GLU A 176 3.37 -12.27 -9.73
C GLU A 176 4.80 -12.47 -10.24
N GLU A 177 5.72 -11.60 -9.85
CA GLU A 177 7.14 -11.74 -10.14
C GLU A 177 7.69 -12.87 -9.25
N THR A 178 7.95 -14.03 -9.86
CA THR A 178 8.36 -15.25 -9.11
C THR A 178 9.78 -15.17 -8.56
N ALA A 179 10.61 -14.28 -9.10
CA ALA A 179 11.97 -14.01 -8.62
C ALA A 179 12.22 -12.50 -8.74
N PRO A 180 11.80 -11.68 -7.78
CA PRO A 180 12.03 -10.24 -7.78
C PRO A 180 13.52 -9.99 -7.55
N THR A 181 14.32 -10.24 -8.59
CA THR A 181 15.74 -9.98 -8.53
C THR A 181 15.98 -8.59 -9.06
N MET A 182 16.53 -7.76 -8.26
CA MET A 182 17.16 -6.54 -8.71
C MET A 182 18.50 -6.82 -9.40
N GLY A 183 18.70 -8.06 -9.98
CA GLY A 183 19.87 -8.61 -10.67
C GLY A 183 20.93 -9.17 -9.78
N LYS A 184 20.75 -9.06 -8.49
CA LYS A 184 21.56 -9.78 -7.53
C LYS A 184 21.14 -11.26 -7.49
N PHE A 185 21.97 -12.08 -6.93
CA PHE A 185 21.68 -13.50 -6.74
C PHE A 185 20.38 -13.68 -5.94
N TYR A 186 19.51 -14.57 -6.41
CA TYR A 186 18.25 -14.90 -5.80
C TYR A 186 18.09 -16.39 -5.68
N VAL A 187 17.77 -16.88 -4.49
CA VAL A 187 17.38 -18.27 -4.24
C VAL A 187 16.22 -18.28 -3.26
N ARG A 188 15.15 -18.96 -3.64
CA ARG A 188 13.98 -19.18 -2.80
C ARG A 188 13.66 -20.66 -2.76
N VAL A 189 13.41 -21.14 -1.56
CA VAL A 189 12.97 -22.52 -1.30
C VAL A 189 11.66 -22.43 -0.55
N ASP A 190 10.62 -22.99 -1.13
CA ASP A 190 9.30 -23.10 -0.53
C ASP A 190 8.97 -24.54 -0.21
N LYS A 191 8.32 -24.76 0.92
CA LYS A 191 7.68 -26.01 1.28
C LYS A 191 6.36 -25.70 1.98
N ASP A 192 5.24 -26.01 1.34
CA ASP A 192 3.92 -25.58 1.78
C ASP A 192 3.91 -24.07 1.99
N ASP A 193 3.51 -23.56 3.14
CA ASP A 193 3.54 -22.15 3.49
C ASP A 193 4.89 -21.66 4.06
N ASN A 194 5.86 -22.60 4.21
CA ASN A 194 7.19 -22.27 4.72
C ASN A 194 8.11 -21.81 3.58
N ARG A 195 8.93 -20.80 3.87
CA ARG A 195 9.84 -20.20 2.89
C ARG A 195 11.20 -19.90 3.49
N ALA A 196 12.25 -20.17 2.75
CA ALA A 196 13.58 -19.63 2.98
C ALA A 196 14.06 -18.93 1.70
N LEU A 197 14.54 -17.71 1.84
CA LEU A 197 14.89 -16.84 0.72
C LEU A 197 16.24 -16.17 0.99
N TRP A 198 17.07 -16.13 -0.04
CA TRP A 198 18.17 -15.18 -0.17
C TRP A 198 17.94 -14.36 -1.43
N GLY A 199 17.81 -13.05 -1.29
CA GLY A 199 17.49 -12.15 -2.40
C GLY A 199 16.75 -10.89 -1.93
N ASN A 200 16.02 -10.24 -2.82
CA ASN A 200 15.14 -9.14 -2.47
C ASN A 200 13.87 -9.68 -1.80
N PHE A 201 13.51 -9.12 -0.69
CA PHE A 201 12.29 -9.43 0.04
C PHE A 201 11.69 -8.17 0.67
N GLN A 202 10.43 -8.27 1.00
CA GLN A 202 9.70 -7.22 1.73
C GLN A 202 9.37 -7.74 3.12
N VAL A 203 9.59 -6.89 4.10
CA VAL A 203 9.21 -7.09 5.50
C VAL A 203 8.01 -6.20 5.78
N ASP A 204 6.93 -6.76 6.29
CA ASP A 204 5.75 -6.04 6.75
C ASP A 204 5.31 -6.63 8.10
N TYR A 205 5.92 -6.14 9.18
CA TYR A 205 5.59 -6.53 10.54
C TYR A 205 4.60 -5.52 11.12
N ALA A 206 3.32 -5.84 11.02
CA ALA A 206 2.23 -4.98 11.44
C ALA A 206 1.42 -5.52 12.63
N ASP A 207 1.79 -6.67 13.16
CA ASP A 207 1.07 -7.30 14.27
C ASP A 207 1.07 -6.48 15.55
N ASN A 208 2.13 -5.71 15.79
CA ASN A 208 2.23 -4.80 16.91
C ASN A 208 2.19 -3.35 16.42
N GLU A 209 1.18 -2.59 16.87
CA GLU A 209 0.97 -1.20 16.46
C GLU A 209 2.12 -0.26 16.88
N LEU A 210 2.81 -0.62 17.96
CA LEU A 210 3.92 0.15 18.49
C LEU A 210 5.24 -0.19 17.79
N ALA A 211 5.37 -1.36 17.17
CA ALA A 211 6.62 -1.85 16.60
C ALA A 211 6.44 -2.31 15.13
N ARG A 212 5.91 -1.44 14.32
CA ARG A 212 5.77 -1.70 12.88
C ARG A 212 7.12 -1.63 12.18
N ILE A 213 7.35 -2.56 11.24
CA ILE A 213 8.51 -2.59 10.38
C ILE A 213 8.02 -2.84 8.96
N ASP A 214 8.26 -1.89 8.07
CA ASP A 214 7.89 -1.96 6.66
C ASP A 214 9.09 -1.54 5.80
N ARG A 215 9.84 -2.52 5.29
CA ARG A 215 11.09 -2.30 4.54
C ARG A 215 11.23 -3.27 3.38
N GLY A 216 11.83 -2.79 2.28
CA GLY A 216 12.31 -3.63 1.19
C GLY A 216 13.81 -3.83 1.31
N LEU A 217 14.28 -5.06 1.48
CA LEU A 217 15.66 -5.38 1.79
C LEU A 217 16.23 -6.44 0.84
N TYR A 218 17.57 -6.51 0.77
CA TYR A 218 18.29 -7.60 0.14
C TYR A 218 19.10 -8.37 1.16
N GLY A 219 18.87 -9.69 1.26
CA GLY A 219 19.52 -10.55 2.24
C GLY A 219 18.78 -11.87 2.45
N GLY A 220 18.87 -12.42 3.64
CA GLY A 220 18.19 -13.65 4.03
C GLY A 220 16.86 -13.38 4.75
N ASN A 221 15.81 -14.10 4.35
CA ASN A 221 14.51 -14.13 5.04
C ASN A 221 14.05 -15.58 5.20
N VAL A 222 13.50 -15.89 6.36
CA VAL A 222 12.91 -17.20 6.66
C VAL A 222 11.55 -17.00 7.29
N ARG A 223 10.52 -17.61 6.68
CA ARG A 223 9.16 -17.65 7.18
C ARG A 223 8.72 -19.08 7.44
N LEU A 224 8.23 -19.32 8.63
CA LEU A 224 7.74 -20.61 9.09
C LEU A 224 6.32 -20.45 9.61
N GLU A 225 5.40 -21.24 9.11
CA GLU A 225 3.99 -21.24 9.48
C GLU A 225 3.51 -22.66 9.80
N SER A 226 2.54 -22.76 10.69
CA SER A 226 1.92 -24.04 11.00
C SER A 226 0.82 -24.38 10.01
N GLU A 227 0.72 -25.64 9.62
CA GLU A 227 -0.43 -26.18 8.88
C GLU A 227 -1.73 -26.16 9.72
N ASP A 228 -1.58 -26.23 11.06
CA ASP A 228 -2.71 -26.15 11.98
C ASP A 228 -3.19 -24.70 12.10
N THR A 229 -4.52 -24.51 12.00
CA THR A 229 -5.17 -23.22 12.17
C THR A 229 -6.05 -23.18 13.41
N THR A 230 -6.39 -21.98 13.87
CA THR A 230 -7.46 -21.75 14.84
C THR A 230 -8.83 -21.97 14.20
N SER A 231 -9.89 -22.07 15.01
CA SER A 231 -11.26 -22.14 14.49
C SER A 231 -11.70 -20.88 13.71
N PHE A 232 -10.92 -19.81 13.75
CA PHE A 232 -11.13 -18.57 13.02
C PHE A 232 -10.31 -18.47 11.73
N GLY A 233 -9.45 -19.47 11.44
CA GLY A 233 -8.64 -19.54 10.23
C GLY A 233 -7.25 -18.94 10.32
N ASP A 234 -6.83 -18.45 11.50
CA ASP A 234 -5.46 -17.96 11.67
C ASP A 234 -4.49 -19.13 11.88
N GLU A 235 -3.27 -19.00 11.39
CA GLU A 235 -2.18 -19.93 11.64
C GLU A 235 -1.90 -19.99 13.15
N ARG A 236 -1.80 -21.21 13.68
CA ARG A 236 -1.55 -21.40 15.11
C ARG A 236 -0.21 -20.87 15.56
N PHE A 237 0.74 -20.90 14.65
CA PHE A 237 2.11 -20.44 14.85
C PHE A 237 2.64 -19.85 13.54
N ALA A 238 3.23 -18.67 13.60
CA ALA A 238 4.03 -18.12 12.54
C ALA A 238 5.25 -17.41 13.09
N ILE A 239 6.38 -17.55 12.39
CA ILE A 239 7.60 -16.77 12.61
C ILE A 239 8.14 -16.32 11.27
N ASP A 240 8.45 -15.05 11.16
CA ASP A 240 9.19 -14.46 10.04
C ASP A 240 10.43 -13.77 10.59
N GLY A 241 11.60 -14.08 10.05
CA GLY A 241 12.87 -13.50 10.48
C GLY A 241 13.76 -13.13 9.30
N PHE A 242 14.52 -12.06 9.44
CA PHE A 242 15.42 -11.59 8.39
C PHE A 242 16.75 -11.10 8.92
N ALA A 243 17.75 -11.11 8.02
CA ALA A 243 19.02 -10.43 8.20
C ALA A 243 19.51 -9.92 6.84
N ALA A 244 19.95 -8.68 6.79
CA ALA A 244 20.38 -8.01 5.57
C ALA A 244 21.54 -7.04 5.83
N GLU A 245 22.42 -6.92 4.85
CA GLU A 245 23.45 -5.86 4.76
C GLU A 245 23.09 -4.97 3.57
N PRO A 246 22.14 -4.02 3.75
CA PRO A 246 21.61 -3.28 2.63
C PRO A 246 22.61 -2.33 1.97
N GLY A 247 23.60 -1.81 2.69
CA GLY A 247 24.50 -0.73 2.21
C GLY A 247 23.75 0.58 1.90
N THR A 248 22.52 0.70 2.40
CA THR A 248 21.58 1.81 2.17
C THR A 248 21.02 2.28 3.50
N LEU A 249 20.42 3.46 3.49
CA LEU A 249 19.73 4.02 4.65
C LEU A 249 18.21 4.05 4.40
N PRO A 250 17.41 3.64 5.39
CA PRO A 250 15.95 3.74 5.31
C PRO A 250 15.51 5.20 5.41
N ASN A 251 14.49 5.56 4.64
CA ASN A 251 13.81 6.84 4.75
C ASN A 251 12.30 6.64 4.75
N ARG A 252 11.59 7.49 5.49
CA ARG A 252 10.14 7.57 5.48
C ARG A 252 9.71 8.99 5.18
N GLU A 253 8.86 9.15 4.20
CA GLU A 253 8.30 10.45 3.82
C GLU A 253 6.79 10.38 3.77
N GLU A 254 6.18 11.44 4.27
CA GLU A 254 4.73 11.58 4.35
C GLU A 254 4.31 12.80 3.55
N PHE A 255 3.45 12.58 2.58
CA PHE A 255 2.94 13.63 1.72
C PHE A 255 1.44 13.79 1.96
N ARG A 256 1.02 14.99 2.30
CA ARG A 256 -0.40 15.29 2.33
C ARG A 256 -0.98 15.16 0.92
N GLY A 257 -2.18 14.61 0.80
CA GLY A 257 -2.89 14.55 -0.47
C GLY A 257 -3.04 15.94 -1.09
N THR A 258 -2.56 16.11 -2.31
CA THR A 258 -2.53 17.40 -3.00
C THR A 258 -3.67 17.58 -3.99
N GLY A 259 -4.46 16.52 -4.24
CA GLY A 259 -5.41 16.47 -5.33
C GLY A 259 -4.75 16.10 -6.68
N GLY A 260 -3.45 15.83 -6.68
CA GLY A 260 -2.65 15.41 -7.83
C GLY A 260 -2.16 13.98 -7.72
N SER A 261 -1.50 13.53 -8.78
CA SER A 261 -0.88 12.19 -8.87
C SER A 261 0.64 12.23 -8.70
N LEU A 262 1.27 13.40 -8.76
CA LEU A 262 2.71 13.53 -8.83
C LEU A 262 3.30 13.95 -7.48
N TYR A 263 4.28 13.16 -6.98
CA TYR A 263 4.98 13.38 -5.72
C TYR A 263 6.48 13.20 -5.93
N PHE A 264 7.29 14.01 -5.23
CA PHE A 264 8.74 13.98 -5.32
C PHE A 264 9.34 13.63 -3.96
N LEU A 265 10.13 12.56 -3.95
CA LEU A 265 10.87 12.15 -2.76
C LEU A 265 12.01 13.15 -2.49
N GLY A 266 12.34 13.35 -1.23
CA GLY A 266 13.42 14.23 -0.80
C GLY A 266 14.81 13.67 -1.10
N ARG A 267 14.90 12.37 -1.37
CA ARG A 267 16.14 11.71 -1.76
C ARG A 267 16.06 11.22 -3.19
N GLN A 268 17.19 11.29 -3.87
CA GLN A 268 17.45 10.68 -5.17
C GLN A 268 18.21 9.36 -4.96
N ASP A 269 18.44 8.61 -6.01
CA ASP A 269 19.14 7.31 -5.96
C ASP A 269 18.43 6.31 -5.03
N VAL A 270 17.12 6.26 -5.15
CA VAL A 270 16.28 5.29 -4.47
C VAL A 270 16.64 3.89 -4.96
N LEU A 271 16.86 2.97 -4.03
CA LEU A 271 17.12 1.58 -4.37
C LEU A 271 15.87 0.98 -5.01
N PRO A 272 15.91 0.59 -6.29
CA PRO A 272 14.75 0.06 -6.97
C PRO A 272 14.16 -1.18 -6.27
N GLY A 273 12.83 -1.20 -6.06
CA GLY A 273 12.10 -2.29 -5.39
C GLY A 273 12.17 -2.29 -3.87
N SER A 274 12.86 -1.31 -3.27
CA SER A 274 12.84 -1.10 -1.83
C SER A 274 11.65 -0.28 -1.35
N GLU A 275 10.99 0.40 -2.28
CA GLU A 275 9.87 1.27 -1.95
C GLU A 275 8.64 0.50 -1.47
N ARG A 276 7.98 1.09 -0.47
CA ARG A 276 6.68 0.71 0.04
C ARG A 276 5.80 1.95 0.04
N VAL A 277 4.80 1.94 -0.81
CA VAL A 277 3.91 3.09 -1.02
C VAL A 277 2.52 2.73 -0.50
N ARG A 278 1.98 3.57 0.39
CA ARG A 278 0.65 3.38 0.94
C ARG A 278 -0.07 4.69 1.17
N ILE A 279 -1.38 4.65 1.22
CA ILE A 279 -2.22 5.76 1.65
C ILE A 279 -2.65 5.50 3.09
N GLU A 280 -2.44 6.47 3.96
CA GLU A 280 -2.95 6.48 5.33
C GLU A 280 -4.04 7.54 5.46
N VAL A 281 -5.16 7.17 6.03
CA VAL A 281 -6.21 8.09 6.43
C VAL A 281 -6.06 8.32 7.93
N ARG A 282 -5.87 9.56 8.33
CA ARG A 282 -5.57 9.95 9.71
C ARG A 282 -6.63 10.86 10.27
N ASP A 283 -7.05 10.53 11.48
CA ASP A 283 -7.92 11.40 12.27
C ASP A 283 -7.29 12.80 12.45
N LYS A 284 -8.05 13.83 12.21
CA LYS A 284 -7.56 15.23 12.24
C LYS A 284 -7.14 15.71 13.63
N ASP A 285 -7.76 15.17 14.67
CA ASP A 285 -7.58 15.65 16.03
C ASP A 285 -6.50 14.89 16.78
N THR A 286 -6.42 13.58 16.56
CA THR A 286 -5.49 12.69 17.27
C THR A 286 -4.27 12.30 16.44
N GLY A 287 -4.35 12.41 15.11
CA GLY A 287 -3.33 11.93 14.18
C GLY A 287 -3.27 10.41 14.07
N ILE A 288 -4.18 9.69 14.71
CA ILE A 288 -4.23 8.23 14.66
C ILE A 288 -4.65 7.75 13.28
N VAL A 289 -3.98 6.73 12.79
CA VAL A 289 -4.27 6.13 11.49
C VAL A 289 -5.54 5.27 11.59
N ASN A 290 -6.60 5.70 10.91
CA ASN A 290 -7.90 5.02 10.86
C ASN A 290 -8.02 4.04 9.69
N GLY A 291 -7.23 4.24 8.64
CA GLY A 291 -7.24 3.38 7.47
C GLY A 291 -5.90 3.36 6.75
N VAL A 292 -5.56 2.20 6.17
CA VAL A 292 -4.35 1.99 5.38
C VAL A 292 -4.70 1.26 4.10
N VAL A 293 -4.22 1.78 2.97
CA VAL A 293 -4.31 1.14 1.66
C VAL A 293 -2.90 0.98 1.10
N ASN A 294 -2.40 -0.24 1.02
CA ASN A 294 -1.11 -0.52 0.38
C ASN A 294 -1.25 -0.49 -1.14
N LEU A 295 -0.40 0.28 -1.80
CA LEU A 295 -0.39 0.45 -3.25
C LEU A 295 0.57 -0.54 -3.91
N ARG A 296 0.20 -0.99 -5.11
CA ARG A 296 0.97 -1.96 -5.90
C ARG A 296 1.76 -1.26 -6.99
N PRO A 297 3.08 -1.54 -7.13
CA PRO A 297 3.89 -0.99 -8.20
C PRO A 297 3.37 -1.44 -9.58
N GLY A 298 3.40 -0.53 -10.55
CA GLY A 298 2.95 -0.76 -11.92
C GLY A 298 1.42 -0.81 -12.13
N ALA A 299 0.63 -0.94 -11.05
CA ALA A 299 -0.84 -0.89 -11.10
C ALA A 299 -1.38 0.39 -10.49
N ASP A 300 -1.00 0.68 -9.25
CA ASP A 300 -1.53 1.80 -8.47
C ASP A 300 -0.56 3.00 -8.49
N TYR A 301 0.73 2.78 -8.77
CA TYR A 301 1.74 3.83 -8.96
C TYR A 301 2.90 3.38 -9.86
N ASP A 302 3.60 4.38 -10.41
CA ASP A 302 4.89 4.23 -11.08
C ASP A 302 5.96 5.05 -10.33
N ILE A 303 7.21 4.59 -10.30
CA ILE A 303 8.32 5.30 -9.67
C ILE A 303 9.50 5.47 -10.63
N ASP A 304 10.05 6.68 -10.67
CA ASP A 304 11.34 6.97 -11.29
C ASP A 304 12.41 7.02 -10.18
N TYR A 305 13.17 5.96 -10.07
CA TYR A 305 14.15 5.78 -9.00
C TYR A 305 15.30 6.77 -9.04
N LEU A 306 15.70 7.21 -10.24
CA LEU A 306 16.79 8.17 -10.40
C LEU A 306 16.36 9.59 -9.97
N GLN A 307 15.12 9.95 -10.25
CA GLN A 307 14.58 11.27 -9.90
C GLN A 307 13.92 11.29 -8.52
N GLY A 308 13.67 10.13 -7.91
CA GLY A 308 12.87 10.04 -6.69
C GLY A 308 11.43 10.51 -6.92
N ARG A 309 10.82 10.18 -8.07
CA ARG A 309 9.49 10.65 -8.44
C ARG A 309 8.48 9.52 -8.40
N VAL A 310 7.43 9.70 -7.61
CA VAL A 310 6.29 8.78 -7.53
C VAL A 310 5.11 9.38 -8.28
N MET A 311 4.50 8.60 -9.16
CA MET A 311 3.32 8.97 -9.92
C MET A 311 2.19 7.97 -9.65
N LEU A 312 1.12 8.42 -9.01
CA LEU A 312 -0.05 7.61 -8.73
C LEU A 312 -0.90 7.38 -9.99
N ALA A 313 -1.54 6.23 -10.08
CA ALA A 313 -2.51 5.94 -11.14
C ALA A 313 -3.75 6.84 -11.05
N GLU A 314 -4.17 7.16 -9.83
CA GLU A 314 -5.27 8.07 -9.53
C GLU A 314 -4.82 9.22 -8.63
N PRO A 315 -5.36 10.45 -8.79
CA PRO A 315 -4.99 11.58 -7.95
C PRO A 315 -5.45 11.38 -6.51
N LEU A 316 -4.59 11.72 -5.54
CA LEU A 316 -4.88 11.61 -4.11
C LEU A 316 -5.48 12.91 -3.58
N ALA A 317 -6.74 12.85 -3.14
CA ALA A 317 -7.41 13.96 -2.49
C ALA A 317 -6.76 14.30 -1.13
N ALA A 318 -6.88 15.56 -0.69
CA ALA A 318 -6.34 16.00 0.61
C ALA A 318 -7.11 15.42 1.80
N THR A 319 -8.38 15.10 1.60
CA THR A 319 -9.27 14.55 2.62
C THR A 319 -10.13 13.44 2.04
N VAL A 320 -10.47 12.48 2.88
CA VAL A 320 -11.43 11.41 2.59
C VAL A 320 -12.67 11.64 3.45
N ASP A 321 -13.85 11.39 2.89
CA ASP A 321 -15.09 11.51 3.65
C ASP A 321 -15.08 10.48 4.80
N ASP A 322 -15.39 10.96 5.99
CA ASP A 322 -15.55 10.17 7.20
C ASP A 322 -17.03 10.09 7.63
N ASP A 323 -17.31 9.32 8.65
CA ASP A 323 -18.66 9.18 9.24
C ASP A 323 -19.03 10.35 10.16
N LEU A 324 -18.10 11.29 10.41
CA LEU A 324 -18.32 12.45 11.27
C LEU A 324 -19.02 13.55 10.51
N LEU A 325 -20.08 14.11 11.10
CA LEU A 325 -20.93 15.09 10.46
C LEU A 325 -20.52 16.54 10.76
N VAL A 326 -19.99 16.80 11.96
CA VAL A 326 -19.59 18.14 12.36
C VAL A 326 -18.26 18.50 11.74
N ARG A 327 -18.25 19.58 10.97
CA ARG A 327 -17.04 20.08 10.31
C ARG A 327 -16.22 20.91 11.28
N THR A 328 -15.05 20.48 11.60
CA THR A 328 -14.11 21.23 12.46
C THR A 328 -13.44 22.38 11.73
N SER A 329 -13.29 22.26 10.41
CA SER A 329 -12.77 23.27 9.48
C SER A 329 -13.74 23.46 8.31
N GLY A 330 -13.29 24.11 7.25
CA GLY A 330 -14.10 24.38 6.07
C GLY A 330 -14.51 23.15 5.27
N ILE A 331 -13.67 22.11 5.23
CA ILE A 331 -13.85 20.91 4.43
C ILE A 331 -14.05 19.71 5.35
N SER A 332 -14.97 18.81 4.98
CA SER A 332 -15.21 17.56 5.69
C SER A 332 -14.13 16.50 5.37
N GLY A 333 -14.05 15.50 6.23
CA GLY A 333 -13.26 14.30 6.04
C GLY A 333 -11.92 14.30 6.79
N ASP A 334 -11.40 13.11 7.03
CA ASP A 334 -10.07 12.85 7.58
C ASP A 334 -8.96 13.11 6.57
N GLU A 335 -7.75 13.37 7.05
CA GLU A 335 -6.62 13.68 6.19
C GLU A 335 -6.08 12.44 5.49
N ALA A 336 -5.89 12.54 4.17
CA ALA A 336 -5.24 11.51 3.38
C ALA A 336 -3.75 11.83 3.19
N TRP A 337 -2.92 10.85 3.50
CA TRP A 337 -1.47 10.94 3.42
C TRP A 337 -0.91 9.84 2.54
N LEU A 338 -0.09 10.21 1.56
CA LEU A 338 0.78 9.27 0.85
C LEU A 338 2.02 9.05 1.70
N VAL A 339 2.25 7.82 2.11
CA VAL A 339 3.42 7.43 2.90
C VAL A 339 4.32 6.55 2.07
N VAL A 340 5.57 6.97 1.92
CA VAL A 340 6.58 6.25 1.14
C VAL A 340 7.74 5.88 2.04
N HIS A 341 7.97 4.58 2.20
CA HIS A 341 9.19 4.03 2.79
C HIS A 341 10.10 3.58 1.65
N TYR A 342 11.38 3.86 1.73
CA TYR A 342 12.33 3.45 0.72
C TYR A 342 13.76 3.43 1.29
N GLU A 343 14.63 2.69 0.61
CA GLU A 343 16.06 2.70 0.87
C GLU A 343 16.76 3.58 -0.17
N HIS A 344 17.76 4.34 0.25
CA HIS A 344 18.57 5.16 -0.65
C HIS A 344 20.05 5.01 -0.36
N THR A 345 20.88 5.17 -1.38
CA THR A 345 22.33 5.11 -1.24
C THR A 345 22.86 6.48 -0.79
N PRO A 346 23.50 6.59 0.37
CA PRO A 346 24.02 7.87 0.84
C PRO A 346 25.34 8.22 0.15
N GLY A 347 25.29 9.04 -0.89
CA GLY A 347 26.50 9.55 -1.57
C GLY A 347 27.29 8.49 -2.34
N PHE A 348 28.61 8.65 -2.38
CA PHE A 348 29.53 7.79 -3.15
C PHE A 348 30.28 6.77 -2.27
N GLU A 349 30.05 6.72 -0.99
CA GLU A 349 30.71 5.79 -0.06
C GLU A 349 29.78 4.62 0.28
N SER A 350 30.32 3.41 0.27
CA SER A 350 29.61 2.24 0.80
C SER A 350 29.53 2.38 2.31
N ILE A 351 28.33 2.24 2.85
CA ILE A 351 28.13 2.18 4.29
C ILE A 351 27.97 0.71 4.69
N ASP A 352 28.76 0.28 5.67
CA ASP A 352 28.55 -1.03 6.29
C ASP A 352 27.35 -0.92 7.22
N THR A 353 26.23 -1.47 6.81
CA THR A 353 24.99 -1.51 7.58
C THR A 353 24.55 -2.95 7.78
N LEU A 354 24.11 -3.28 8.99
CA LEU A 354 23.52 -4.57 9.30
C LEU A 354 22.13 -4.34 9.91
N THR A 355 21.12 -4.93 9.30
CA THR A 355 19.77 -4.92 9.88
C THR A 355 19.27 -6.35 10.03
N ALA A 356 18.69 -6.65 11.19
CA ALA A 356 18.10 -7.94 11.47
C ALA A 356 16.84 -7.78 12.32
N GLY A 357 15.84 -8.60 12.04
CA GLY A 357 14.60 -8.57 12.81
C GLY A 357 13.83 -9.86 12.72
N ALA A 358 12.85 -10.00 13.60
CA ALA A 358 11.93 -11.12 13.58
C ALA A 358 10.58 -10.72 14.17
N GLN A 359 9.51 -11.28 13.62
CA GLN A 359 8.18 -11.26 14.18
C GLN A 359 7.65 -12.68 14.28
N GLY A 360 6.93 -12.98 15.35
CA GLY A 360 6.26 -14.27 15.45
C GLY A 360 5.12 -14.25 16.44
N HIS A 361 4.23 -15.21 16.27
CA HIS A 361 3.11 -15.39 17.20
C HIS A 361 2.79 -16.86 17.43
N TYR A 362 2.08 -17.09 18.54
CA TYR A 362 1.56 -18.39 18.90
C TYR A 362 0.16 -18.29 19.53
N TRP A 363 -0.79 -19.07 19.03
CA TRP A 363 -2.13 -19.20 19.57
C TRP A 363 -2.24 -20.36 20.57
N LEU A 364 -2.52 -20.03 21.82
CA LEU A 364 -2.92 -20.99 22.85
C LEU A 364 -4.42 -21.25 22.75
N GLY A 365 -4.78 -22.37 22.13
CA GLY A 365 -6.16 -22.62 21.72
C GLY A 365 -6.61 -21.61 20.64
N ASP A 366 -7.86 -21.18 20.69
CA ASP A 366 -8.43 -20.24 19.71
C ASP A 366 -8.60 -18.83 20.28
N SER A 367 -8.28 -18.64 21.56
CA SER A 367 -8.67 -17.44 22.30
C SER A 367 -7.50 -16.60 22.80
N VAL A 368 -6.29 -17.13 22.88
CA VAL A 368 -5.14 -16.41 23.45
C VAL A 368 -3.98 -16.42 22.46
N ARG A 369 -3.57 -15.25 21.97
CA ARG A 369 -2.40 -15.08 21.13
C ARG A 369 -1.29 -14.37 21.89
N LEU A 370 -0.09 -14.87 21.75
CA LEU A 370 1.15 -14.23 22.21
C LEU A 370 1.96 -13.84 20.98
N GLY A 371 2.38 -12.60 20.89
CA GLY A 371 3.21 -12.07 19.82
C GLY A 371 4.51 -11.46 20.34
N LEU A 372 5.53 -11.48 19.51
CA LEU A 372 6.85 -10.86 19.75
C LEU A 372 7.35 -10.26 18.43
N THR A 373 7.88 -9.04 18.52
CA THR A 373 8.54 -8.34 17.40
C THR A 373 9.87 -7.79 17.91
N VAL A 374 10.94 -8.01 17.16
CA VAL A 374 12.27 -7.45 17.45
C VAL A 374 12.91 -6.95 16.18
N ASN A 375 13.64 -5.84 16.26
CA ASN A 375 14.43 -5.28 15.19
C ASN A 375 15.69 -4.63 15.74
N ASN A 376 16.78 -4.77 15.00
CA ASN A 376 18.05 -4.13 15.30
C ASN A 376 18.65 -3.58 14.00
N ASN A 377 19.01 -2.30 14.01
CA ASN A 377 19.70 -1.65 12.91
C ASN A 377 21.05 -1.16 13.41
N ASP A 378 22.10 -1.57 12.72
CA ASP A 378 23.46 -1.06 12.90
C ASP A 378 23.81 -0.28 11.62
N GLU A 379 23.86 1.05 11.75
CA GLU A 379 24.19 1.97 10.65
C GLU A 379 25.62 2.53 10.84
N GLY A 380 26.49 1.76 11.44
CA GLY A 380 27.87 2.12 11.70
C GLY A 380 28.01 3.18 12.80
N ASP A 381 28.93 4.12 12.62
CA ASP A 381 29.27 5.13 13.64
C ASP A 381 28.19 6.20 13.86
N THR A 382 27.11 6.20 13.07
CA THR A 382 26.17 7.32 13.00
C THR A 382 24.83 7.09 13.71
N ASN A 383 24.28 5.89 13.66
CA ASN A 383 22.96 5.65 14.24
C ASN A 383 22.68 4.15 14.44
N ASN A 384 22.81 3.69 15.66
CA ASN A 384 22.40 2.34 16.03
C ASN A 384 21.05 2.41 16.71
N SER A 385 20.12 1.56 16.33
CA SER A 385 18.81 1.52 16.94
C SER A 385 18.30 0.10 17.15
N SER A 386 17.56 -0.08 18.23
CA SER A 386 16.88 -1.32 18.52
C SER A 386 15.43 -1.09 18.92
N LEU A 387 14.56 -2.03 18.55
CA LEU A 387 13.15 -2.01 18.86
C LEU A 387 12.70 -3.42 19.26
N GLY A 388 12.13 -3.55 20.44
CA GLY A 388 11.55 -4.80 20.93
C GLY A 388 10.12 -4.59 21.39
N ALA A 389 9.21 -5.49 21.03
CA ALA A 389 7.80 -5.41 21.44
C ALA A 389 7.20 -6.79 21.69
N ALA A 390 6.24 -6.83 22.59
CA ALA A 390 5.43 -8.01 22.88
C ALA A 390 3.94 -7.64 22.84
N ASP A 391 3.11 -8.57 22.43
CA ASP A 391 1.67 -8.43 22.47
C ASP A 391 0.95 -9.67 23.00
N LEU A 392 -0.22 -9.41 23.61
CA LEU A 392 -1.15 -10.42 24.11
C LEU A 392 -2.54 -10.09 23.58
N THR A 393 -3.13 -10.99 22.78
CA THR A 393 -4.53 -10.86 22.36
C THR A 393 -5.39 -11.91 23.04
N LEU A 394 -6.49 -11.47 23.64
CA LEU A 394 -7.54 -12.30 24.19
C LEU A 394 -8.78 -12.15 23.31
N ARG A 395 -9.22 -13.23 22.66
CA ARG A 395 -10.30 -13.21 21.68
C ARG A 395 -11.44 -14.12 22.10
N LYS A 396 -12.65 -13.59 22.08
CA LYS A 396 -13.89 -14.35 22.22
C LYS A 396 -14.47 -14.70 20.85
N SER A 397 -14.43 -13.74 19.92
CA SER A 397 -14.91 -13.85 18.53
C SER A 397 -14.11 -12.92 17.63
N ALA A 398 -14.39 -12.94 16.33
CA ALA A 398 -13.79 -11.97 15.38
C ALA A 398 -14.16 -10.51 15.70
N GLU A 399 -15.30 -10.29 16.39
CA GLU A 399 -15.77 -8.93 16.74
C GLU A 399 -15.42 -8.52 18.17
N SER A 400 -15.16 -9.49 19.07
CA SER A 400 -14.90 -9.21 20.49
C SER A 400 -13.55 -9.75 20.94
N TRP A 401 -12.64 -8.83 21.18
CA TRP A 401 -11.26 -9.10 21.60
C TRP A 401 -10.67 -7.94 22.37
N ILE A 402 -9.61 -8.22 23.09
CA ILE A 402 -8.75 -7.21 23.74
C ILE A 402 -7.29 -7.55 23.44
N LYS A 403 -6.49 -6.55 23.09
CA LYS A 403 -5.08 -6.66 22.78
C LYS A 403 -4.27 -5.72 23.63
N PHE A 404 -3.26 -6.24 24.30
CA PHE A 404 -2.28 -5.48 25.07
C PHE A 404 -0.94 -5.52 24.33
N GLN A 405 -0.27 -4.38 24.27
CA GLN A 405 0.99 -4.21 23.56
C GLN A 405 1.96 -3.42 24.47
N ALA A 406 3.21 -3.84 24.47
CA ALA A 406 4.29 -3.12 25.15
C ALA A 406 5.52 -3.15 24.25
N ALA A 407 6.20 -2.03 24.13
CA ALA A 407 7.39 -1.89 23.33
C ALA A 407 8.44 -1.02 24.01
N GLN A 408 9.69 -1.21 23.61
CA GLN A 408 10.84 -0.43 24.04
C GLN A 408 11.73 -0.16 22.81
N SER A 409 12.17 1.09 22.68
CA SER A 409 13.12 1.50 21.66
C SER A 409 14.38 2.09 22.29
N ASP A 410 15.49 1.89 21.61
CA ASP A 410 16.78 2.49 21.90
C ASP A 410 17.32 3.08 20.59
N GLY A 411 17.68 4.34 20.58
CA GLY A 411 18.08 5.06 19.39
C GLY A 411 16.90 5.45 18.46
N LEU A 412 17.22 6.12 17.36
CA LEU A 412 16.24 6.57 16.37
C LEU A 412 16.00 5.49 15.31
N VAL A 413 14.87 4.80 15.40
CA VAL A 413 14.52 3.68 14.49
C VAL A 413 14.21 4.16 13.08
N SER A 414 13.63 5.35 12.93
CA SER A 414 13.27 5.89 11.61
C SER A 414 13.16 7.41 11.65
N THR A 415 13.75 8.07 10.67
CA THR A 415 13.48 9.48 10.40
C THR A 415 12.25 9.61 9.54
N THR A 416 11.35 10.51 9.93
CA THR A 416 10.15 10.82 9.14
C THR A 416 10.17 12.29 8.77
N THR A 417 10.08 12.60 7.48
CA THR A 417 9.90 13.96 6.97
C THR A 417 8.53 14.12 6.37
N ARG A 418 7.96 15.32 6.47
CA ARG A 418 6.60 15.61 5.99
C ARG A 418 6.60 16.71 4.96
N SER A 419 5.79 16.55 3.92
CA SER A 419 5.57 17.54 2.88
C SER A 419 4.07 17.78 2.68
N ASP A 420 3.66 19.04 2.72
CA ASP A 420 2.27 19.43 2.44
C ASP A 420 2.04 19.80 0.97
N ASP A 421 3.12 19.93 0.18
CA ASP A 421 3.09 20.40 -1.20
C ASP A 421 3.53 19.34 -2.23
N GLY A 422 3.55 18.07 -1.82
CA GLY A 422 3.88 16.94 -2.71
C GLY A 422 5.37 16.79 -3.02
N GLY A 423 6.25 17.24 -2.13
CA GLY A 423 7.68 17.04 -2.22
C GLY A 423 8.49 18.21 -2.77
N PHE A 424 7.89 19.40 -2.94
CA PHE A 424 8.62 20.62 -3.30
C PHE A 424 9.21 21.33 -2.10
N GLY A 425 8.66 21.11 -0.92
CA GLY A 425 9.18 21.55 0.37
C GLY A 425 8.95 20.48 1.43
N PHE A 426 9.94 20.30 2.30
CA PHE A 426 9.85 19.40 3.43
C PHE A 426 9.96 20.19 4.73
N GLY A 427 9.09 19.87 5.68
CA GLY A 427 9.22 20.34 7.05
C GLY A 427 10.45 19.73 7.75
N PRO A 428 10.81 20.22 8.94
CA PRO A 428 11.83 19.58 9.74
C PRO A 428 11.41 18.13 10.06
N PRO A 429 12.38 17.23 10.24
CA PRO A 429 12.08 15.86 10.64
C PRO A 429 11.22 15.83 11.91
N LEU A 430 10.20 14.98 11.90
CA LEU A 430 9.26 14.84 13.01
C LEU A 430 9.92 14.12 14.20
N GLY A 431 9.73 14.64 15.40
CA GLY A 431 10.11 13.95 16.64
C GLY A 431 11.61 13.89 16.92
N LEU A 432 12.43 14.73 16.27
CA LEU A 432 13.86 14.81 16.55
C LEU A 432 14.16 15.69 17.78
N THR A 433 13.85 15.18 18.93
CA THR A 433 14.72 15.34 20.12
C THR A 433 15.62 14.12 20.19
N ALA A 434 16.82 14.27 20.75
CA ALA A 434 17.72 13.13 20.92
C ALA A 434 16.93 11.94 21.45
N ALA A 435 16.94 10.82 20.68
CA ALA A 435 16.32 9.59 21.14
C ALA A 435 16.88 9.29 22.52
N ASP A 436 16.01 9.04 23.47
CA ASP A 436 16.45 8.68 24.82
C ASP A 436 16.73 7.16 24.81
N ASP A 437 17.81 6.76 25.45
CA ASP A 437 18.09 5.36 25.64
C ASP A 437 16.96 4.76 26.50
N ASP A 438 16.36 3.64 26.05
CA ASP A 438 15.32 2.91 26.79
C ASP A 438 13.92 3.55 26.87
N ALA A 439 13.47 4.30 25.88
CA ALA A 439 12.10 4.82 25.81
C ALA A 439 11.06 3.71 25.61
N ARG A 440 9.90 3.81 26.25
CA ARG A 440 8.87 2.77 26.29
C ARG A 440 7.56 3.26 25.72
N ALA A 441 6.78 2.30 25.25
CA ALA A 441 5.42 2.54 24.79
C ALA A 441 4.50 1.40 25.25
N TYR A 442 3.27 1.76 25.59
CA TYR A 442 2.23 0.82 25.99
C TYR A 442 0.94 1.16 25.25
N ARG A 443 0.24 0.12 24.80
CA ARG A 443 -1.06 0.29 24.16
C ARG A 443 -1.99 -0.86 24.54
N ALA A 444 -3.26 -0.54 24.73
CA ALA A 444 -4.31 -1.54 24.83
C ALA A 444 -5.46 -1.14 23.91
N ASP A 445 -5.93 -2.10 23.12
CA ASP A 445 -7.07 -1.96 22.23
C ASP A 445 -8.13 -2.99 22.62
N MET A 446 -9.39 -2.60 22.57
CA MET A 446 -10.51 -3.49 22.82
C MET A 446 -11.61 -3.26 21.79
N SER A 447 -12.14 -4.33 21.23
CA SER A 447 -13.33 -4.32 20.40
C SER A 447 -14.40 -5.20 21.02
N VAL A 448 -15.65 -4.75 20.99
CA VAL A 448 -16.80 -5.49 21.53
C VAL A 448 -17.94 -5.44 20.52
N GLY A 449 -18.23 -6.56 19.91
CA GLY A 449 -19.42 -6.76 19.08
C GLY A 449 -20.66 -7.02 19.94
N PHE A 450 -21.72 -6.28 19.74
CA PHE A 450 -22.93 -6.42 20.56
C PHE A 450 -23.67 -7.75 20.34
N GLY A 451 -23.42 -8.41 19.19
CA GLY A 451 -23.89 -9.77 18.95
C GLY A 451 -23.36 -10.80 19.95
N ASP A 452 -22.17 -10.56 20.51
CA ASP A 452 -21.55 -11.40 21.51
C ASP A 452 -22.05 -11.15 22.94
N LEU A 453 -22.66 -10.00 23.20
CA LEU A 453 -23.17 -9.63 24.50
C LEU A 453 -24.63 -10.07 24.68
N PHE A 454 -25.45 -9.93 23.64
CA PHE A 454 -26.87 -10.28 23.69
C PHE A 454 -27.39 -10.74 22.32
N PRO A 455 -28.30 -11.71 22.26
CA PRO A 455 -28.86 -12.24 21.03
C PRO A 455 -29.52 -11.14 20.19
N GLY A 456 -29.13 -11.02 18.91
CA GLY A 456 -29.65 -10.02 18.00
C GLY A 456 -29.04 -8.63 18.15
N GLY A 457 -28.05 -8.45 19.02
CA GLY A 457 -27.29 -7.24 19.15
C GLY A 457 -26.58 -6.92 17.82
N ARG A 458 -26.65 -5.66 17.40
CA ARG A 458 -25.95 -5.15 16.22
C ARG A 458 -25.12 -3.95 16.62
N GLY A 459 -23.99 -3.80 16.00
CA GLY A 459 -23.07 -2.71 16.27
C GLY A 459 -21.84 -3.13 17.04
N ARG A 460 -20.91 -2.19 17.17
CA ARG A 460 -19.58 -2.39 17.73
C ARG A 460 -19.17 -1.21 18.58
N MET A 461 -18.41 -1.48 19.60
CA MET A 461 -17.72 -0.49 20.40
C MET A 461 -16.24 -0.82 20.45
N ASN A 462 -15.39 0.19 20.20
CA ASN A 462 -13.95 0.06 20.30
C ASN A 462 -13.42 1.03 21.35
N PHE A 463 -12.37 0.65 22.03
CA PHE A 463 -11.59 1.47 22.96
C PHE A 463 -10.13 1.31 22.67
N TYR A 464 -9.38 2.39 22.89
CA TYR A 464 -7.93 2.32 22.95
C TYR A 464 -7.40 3.18 24.08
N VAL A 465 -6.25 2.81 24.60
CA VAL A 465 -5.43 3.62 25.49
C VAL A 465 -3.97 3.42 25.09
N GLN A 466 -3.23 4.51 25.01
CA GLN A 466 -1.83 4.52 24.61
C GLN A 466 -1.04 5.48 25.48
N ASN A 467 0.17 5.05 25.88
CA ASN A 467 1.15 5.88 26.57
C ASN A 467 2.49 5.72 25.87
N LEU A 468 3.11 6.82 25.51
CA LEU A 468 4.37 6.88 24.78
C LEU A 468 5.32 7.79 25.54
N ASP A 469 6.49 7.27 25.94
CA ASP A 469 7.55 8.06 26.57
C ASP A 469 8.19 9.00 25.53
N ALA A 470 8.65 10.16 25.97
CA ALA A 470 9.50 11.03 25.17
C ALA A 470 10.75 10.26 24.69
N GLY A 471 11.11 10.43 23.43
CA GLY A 471 12.22 9.69 22.83
C GLY A 471 11.85 8.33 22.23
N TYR A 472 10.62 7.83 22.45
CA TYR A 472 10.18 6.59 21.84
C TYR A 472 10.17 6.73 20.31
N SER A 473 10.82 5.76 19.63
CA SER A 473 10.97 5.76 18.19
C SER A 473 10.58 4.40 17.59
N ALA A 474 9.65 4.43 16.66
CA ALA A 474 9.30 3.31 15.80
C ALA A 474 8.96 3.85 14.41
N GLN A 475 8.81 2.98 13.43
CA GLN A 475 8.53 3.41 12.08
C GLN A 475 7.19 4.14 11.96
N GLY A 476 7.24 5.44 11.72
CA GLY A 476 6.08 6.33 11.65
C GLY A 476 5.53 6.79 13.01
N LEU A 477 6.21 6.47 14.09
CA LEU A 477 5.84 6.86 15.44
C LEU A 477 7.08 7.35 16.19
N ASN A 478 7.35 8.66 16.13
CA ASN A 478 8.42 9.32 16.86
C ASN A 478 7.82 10.31 17.84
N THR A 479 8.17 10.18 19.13
CA THR A 479 7.53 10.92 20.22
C THR A 479 8.52 11.92 20.82
N ALA A 480 8.24 13.21 20.68
CA ALA A 480 9.10 14.27 21.22
C ALA A 480 8.85 14.55 22.71
N THR A 481 7.67 14.28 23.19
CA THR A 481 7.21 14.52 24.56
C THR A 481 6.39 13.34 25.05
N ASP A 482 6.33 13.13 26.34
CA ASP A 482 5.42 12.14 26.93
C ASP A 482 4.01 12.37 26.41
N THR A 483 3.39 11.33 25.88
CA THR A 483 2.09 11.42 25.22
C THR A 483 1.15 10.36 25.77
N GLU A 484 0.02 10.79 26.31
CA GLU A 484 -1.07 9.93 26.75
C GLU A 484 -2.28 10.13 25.84
N GLN A 485 -2.80 9.04 25.29
CA GLN A 485 -3.98 9.07 24.43
C GLN A 485 -4.95 7.98 24.83
N PHE A 486 -6.24 8.30 24.83
CA PHE A 486 -7.28 7.29 24.95
C PHE A 486 -8.54 7.74 24.24
N GLY A 487 -9.30 6.78 23.72
CA GLY A 487 -10.53 7.07 23.02
C GLY A 487 -11.46 5.88 22.92
N ALA A 488 -12.65 6.18 22.45
CA ALA A 488 -13.71 5.20 22.23
C ALA A 488 -14.53 5.56 21.00
N THR A 489 -14.90 4.54 20.24
CA THR A 489 -15.87 4.65 19.15
C THR A 489 -17.03 3.72 19.37
N LEU A 490 -18.25 4.17 19.05
CA LEU A 490 -19.45 3.39 19.12
C LEU A 490 -20.22 3.54 17.81
N ASN A 491 -20.58 2.42 17.20
CA ASN A 491 -21.45 2.41 16.02
C ASN A 491 -22.57 1.40 16.24
N VAL A 492 -23.81 1.87 16.30
CA VAL A 492 -25.00 1.06 16.65
C VAL A 492 -26.16 1.38 15.73
N PRO A 493 -26.55 0.44 14.86
CA PRO A 493 -27.82 0.53 14.16
C PRO A 493 -28.98 0.21 15.12
N LEU A 494 -29.87 1.17 15.30
CA LEU A 494 -31.07 1.05 16.11
C LEU A 494 -32.30 0.74 15.23
N GLY A 495 -32.55 -0.57 15.04
CA GLY A 495 -33.53 -1.06 14.09
C GLY A 495 -33.05 -0.99 12.65
N GLU A 496 -33.97 -0.65 11.71
CA GLU A 496 -33.68 -0.59 10.27
C GLU A 496 -33.42 0.84 9.74
N ARG A 497 -33.72 1.84 10.55
CA ARG A 497 -33.77 3.24 10.08
C ARG A 497 -32.92 4.20 10.88
N PHE A 498 -32.50 3.85 12.07
CA PHE A 498 -31.68 4.70 12.92
C PHE A 498 -30.29 4.14 13.06
N GLU A 499 -29.31 5.03 13.07
CA GLU A 499 -27.92 4.72 13.33
C GLU A 499 -27.35 5.76 14.30
N VAL A 500 -26.59 5.29 15.28
CA VAL A 500 -25.85 6.13 16.21
C VAL A 500 -24.38 5.84 16.04
N ALA A 501 -23.60 6.87 15.71
CA ALA A 501 -22.14 6.85 15.73
C ALA A 501 -21.65 7.84 16.79
N THR A 502 -20.67 7.44 17.57
CA THR A 502 -20.07 8.29 18.60
C THR A 502 -18.55 8.06 18.60
N THR A 503 -17.81 9.17 18.69
CA THR A 503 -16.35 9.14 18.88
C THR A 503 -16.00 10.06 20.03
N ALA A 504 -15.08 9.64 20.88
CA ALA A 504 -14.54 10.46 21.97
C ALA A 504 -13.06 10.15 22.14
N ASP A 505 -12.22 11.19 22.14
CA ASP A 505 -10.78 11.08 22.19
C ASP A 505 -10.17 12.13 23.12
N VAL A 506 -9.12 11.73 23.83
CA VAL A 506 -8.27 12.61 24.60
C VAL A 506 -6.83 12.33 24.17
N SER A 507 -6.12 13.39 23.81
CA SER A 507 -4.68 13.36 23.56
C SER A 507 -4.00 14.42 24.44
N ASP A 508 -3.13 14.00 25.31
CA ASP A 508 -2.39 14.85 26.24
C ASP A 508 -0.89 14.70 25.98
N GLN A 509 -0.27 15.75 25.45
CA GLN A 509 1.15 15.83 25.21
C GLN A 509 1.77 16.73 26.28
N ASP A 510 2.75 16.22 27.03
CA ASP A 510 3.35 16.97 28.12
C ASP A 510 4.08 18.22 27.60
N ASN A 511 3.81 19.39 28.23
CA ASN A 511 4.29 20.71 27.79
C ASN A 511 3.99 21.08 26.33
N ALA A 512 2.97 20.47 25.75
CA ALA A 512 2.50 20.71 24.37
C ALA A 512 0.98 20.79 24.31
N LEU A 513 0.37 20.31 23.27
CA LEU A 513 -1.07 20.39 23.04
C LEU A 513 -1.83 19.27 23.77
N LYS A 514 -2.85 19.67 24.53
CA LYS A 514 -3.89 18.76 25.00
C LYS A 514 -5.17 19.00 24.22
N THR A 515 -5.77 17.93 23.73
CA THR A 515 -7.07 17.95 23.05
C THR A 515 -8.03 16.98 23.71
N THR A 516 -9.28 17.42 23.87
CA THR A 516 -10.39 16.55 24.27
C THR A 516 -11.52 16.76 23.28
N THR A 517 -11.91 15.71 22.58
CA THR A 517 -12.95 15.77 21.57
C THR A 517 -14.03 14.72 21.83
N GLY A 518 -15.25 15.05 21.51
CA GLY A 518 -16.35 14.10 21.55
C GLY A 518 -17.43 14.47 20.56
N GLU A 519 -17.85 13.52 19.74
CA GLU A 519 -18.91 13.71 18.76
C GLU A 519 -19.93 12.59 18.85
N ILE A 520 -21.21 12.95 18.75
CA ILE A 520 -22.31 12.01 18.64
C ILE A 520 -23.14 12.36 17.41
N ASN A 521 -23.35 11.37 16.56
CA ASN A 521 -24.12 11.48 15.33
C ASN A 521 -25.33 10.56 15.38
N LEU A 522 -26.47 11.08 14.98
CA LEU A 522 -27.71 10.33 14.82
C LEU A 522 -28.16 10.41 13.36
N GLY A 523 -28.17 9.27 12.68
CA GLY A 523 -28.71 9.08 11.34
C GLY A 523 -30.13 8.52 11.36
N TYR A 524 -30.99 9.05 10.51
CA TYR A 524 -32.37 8.54 10.30
C TYR A 524 -32.68 8.39 8.82
N GLN A 525 -32.92 7.17 8.39
CA GLN A 525 -33.36 6.88 7.02
C GLN A 525 -34.85 7.15 6.86
N VAL A 526 -35.21 8.33 6.32
CA VAL A 526 -36.59 8.78 6.11
C VAL A 526 -37.26 7.92 5.04
N SER A 527 -36.56 7.68 3.92
CA SER A 527 -36.96 6.82 2.82
C SER A 527 -35.73 6.15 2.23
N GLU A 528 -35.93 5.30 1.25
CA GLU A 528 -34.78 4.66 0.55
C GLU A 528 -33.82 5.66 -0.11
N GLN A 529 -34.24 6.87 -0.36
CA GLN A 529 -33.49 7.92 -1.05
C GLN A 529 -33.11 9.09 -0.15
N ILE A 530 -33.80 9.29 0.97
CA ILE A 530 -33.63 10.46 1.82
C ILE A 530 -33.14 10.03 3.21
N SER A 531 -32.03 10.61 3.66
CA SER A 531 -31.56 10.50 5.03
C SER A 531 -31.47 11.87 5.68
N LEU A 532 -31.76 11.90 6.98
CA LEU A 532 -31.60 13.02 7.88
C LEU A 532 -30.56 12.65 8.92
N SER A 533 -29.57 13.49 9.11
CA SER A 533 -28.53 13.27 10.13
C SER A 533 -28.37 14.51 10.99
N THR A 534 -28.07 14.31 12.26
CA THR A 534 -27.73 15.40 13.20
C THR A 534 -26.52 14.98 14.01
N GLY A 535 -25.62 15.92 14.24
CA GLY A 535 -24.40 15.72 15.01
C GLY A 535 -24.24 16.79 16.07
N LEU A 536 -23.62 16.43 17.17
CA LEU A 536 -23.18 17.30 18.24
C LEU A 536 -21.73 16.98 18.55
N ARG A 537 -20.86 18.00 18.52
CA ARG A 537 -19.45 17.86 18.82
C ARG A 537 -19.03 18.85 19.90
N HIS A 538 -18.27 18.35 20.86
CA HIS A 538 -17.55 19.14 21.85
C HIS A 538 -16.05 18.98 21.60
N ASP A 539 -15.32 20.09 21.67
CA ASP A 539 -13.89 20.15 21.38
C ASP A 539 -13.25 21.14 22.37
N ASP A 540 -12.27 20.70 23.14
CA ASP A 540 -11.48 21.49 24.08
C ASP A 540 -9.99 21.36 23.75
N ARG A 541 -9.31 22.52 23.62
CA ARG A 541 -7.88 22.60 23.26
C ARG A 541 -7.13 23.50 24.23
N GLU A 542 -6.08 22.93 24.80
CA GLU A 542 -5.16 23.63 25.71
C GLU A 542 -3.73 23.44 25.20
N ASP A 543 -3.10 24.49 24.69
CA ASP A 543 -1.68 24.49 24.33
C ASP A 543 -0.86 25.01 25.49
N ARG A 544 -0.05 24.10 26.06
CA ARG A 544 0.84 24.34 27.20
C ARG A 544 2.29 24.58 26.76
N SER A 545 2.53 24.73 25.47
CA SER A 545 3.87 24.99 24.93
C SER A 545 4.44 26.29 25.47
N PRO A 546 5.77 26.40 25.65
CA PRO A 546 6.42 27.63 26.09
C PRO A 546 6.19 28.84 25.17
N LEU A 547 5.94 28.59 23.88
CA LEU A 547 5.59 29.56 22.87
C LEU A 547 4.39 29.02 22.11
N VAL A 548 3.19 29.40 22.51
CA VAL A 548 1.95 29.04 21.83
C VAL A 548 1.90 29.74 20.46
N PRO A 549 1.79 29.00 19.33
CA PRO A 549 1.62 29.63 18.05
C PRO A 549 0.36 30.49 18.01
N VAL A 550 0.47 31.69 17.42
CA VAL A 550 -0.67 32.65 17.29
C VAL A 550 -1.85 32.03 16.52
N THR A 551 -1.56 31.01 15.72
CA THR A 551 -2.54 30.27 14.91
C THR A 551 -3.22 29.14 15.67
N GLN A 552 -2.79 28.83 16.91
CA GLN A 552 -3.37 27.76 17.70
C GLN A 552 -4.66 28.21 18.37
N GLU A 553 -5.77 27.57 18.03
CA GLU A 553 -7.03 27.75 18.74
C GLU A 553 -6.98 27.13 20.12
N GLN A 554 -7.46 27.87 21.11
CA GLN A 554 -7.56 27.41 22.52
C GLN A 554 -8.95 27.60 23.05
N GLY A 555 -9.30 26.78 24.04
CA GLY A 555 -10.60 26.84 24.73
C GLY A 555 -11.59 25.80 24.22
N GLU A 556 -12.76 25.86 24.84
CA GLU A 556 -13.87 24.95 24.56
C GLU A 556 -14.75 25.46 23.42
N ARG A 557 -15.30 24.57 22.60
CA ARG A 557 -16.38 24.85 21.65
C ARG A 557 -17.32 23.66 21.52
N THR A 558 -18.60 23.95 21.42
CA THR A 558 -19.62 22.94 21.17
C THR A 558 -20.43 23.34 19.94
N ASP A 559 -20.36 22.50 18.91
CA ASP A 559 -21.02 22.71 17.63
C ASP A 559 -22.12 21.65 17.42
N ALA A 560 -23.19 22.06 16.73
CA ALA A 560 -24.24 21.16 16.30
C ALA A 560 -24.51 21.30 14.81
N VAL A 561 -24.84 20.19 14.14
CA VAL A 561 -25.11 20.14 12.71
C VAL A 561 -26.42 19.39 12.42
N VAL A 562 -27.13 19.84 11.40
CA VAL A 562 -28.25 19.12 10.78
C VAL A 562 -27.96 19.00 9.29
N GLN A 563 -28.04 17.79 8.76
CA GLN A 563 -27.76 17.45 7.35
C GLN A 563 -28.94 16.67 6.77
N VAL A 564 -29.34 17.02 5.56
CA VAL A 564 -30.26 16.24 4.74
C VAL A 564 -29.53 15.77 3.50
N ALA A 565 -29.56 14.48 3.25
CA ALA A 565 -28.95 13.89 2.07
C ALA A 565 -29.98 13.16 1.19
N TYR A 566 -29.74 13.19 -0.10
CA TYR A 566 -30.53 12.51 -1.11
C TYR A 566 -29.64 11.66 -2.02
N ASP A 567 -29.94 10.39 -2.14
CA ASP A 567 -29.30 9.45 -3.07
C ASP A 567 -30.31 9.02 -4.14
N SER A 568 -30.09 9.42 -5.39
CA SER A 568 -30.95 9.01 -6.51
C SER A 568 -30.89 7.52 -6.84
N ARG A 569 -29.93 6.80 -6.24
CA ARG A 569 -29.55 5.40 -6.53
C ARG A 569 -29.18 5.16 -7.99
N ALA A 570 -28.94 6.21 -8.76
CA ALA A 570 -28.62 6.17 -10.17
C ALA A 570 -27.37 7.01 -10.48
N ARG A 571 -27.54 8.29 -10.74
CA ARG A 571 -26.48 9.14 -11.29
C ARG A 571 -25.97 10.21 -10.35
N TRP A 572 -26.69 10.54 -9.30
CA TRP A 572 -26.32 11.64 -8.44
C TRP A 572 -26.71 11.41 -6.97
N LYS A 573 -25.88 11.94 -6.12
CA LYS A 573 -26.08 12.08 -4.69
C LYS A 573 -25.84 13.53 -4.32
N GLY A 574 -26.57 14.02 -3.32
CA GLY A 574 -26.36 15.36 -2.86
C GLY A 574 -26.82 15.52 -1.41
N TYR A 575 -26.23 16.46 -0.72
CA TYR A 575 -26.58 16.80 0.65
C TYR A 575 -26.49 18.31 0.87
N GLY A 576 -27.21 18.78 1.87
CA GLY A 576 -27.10 20.13 2.40
C GLY A 576 -27.11 20.10 3.91
N PHE A 577 -26.36 20.99 4.52
CA PHE A 577 -26.24 21.08 5.97
C PHE A 577 -26.25 22.51 6.49
N VAL A 578 -26.63 22.61 7.76
CA VAL A 578 -26.51 23.82 8.57
C VAL A 578 -25.87 23.43 9.89
N GLN A 579 -24.81 24.10 10.27
CA GLN A 579 -24.08 23.94 11.51
C GLN A 579 -24.08 25.23 12.28
N GLY A 580 -24.14 25.15 13.60
CA GLY A 580 -24.07 26.32 14.47
C GLY A 580 -23.34 25.99 15.77
N THR A 581 -22.62 26.97 16.29
CA THR A 581 -21.96 26.93 17.60
C THR A 581 -22.98 27.18 18.69
N LEU A 582 -23.08 26.24 19.62
CA LEU A 582 -23.99 26.37 20.79
C LEU A 582 -23.32 27.08 21.96
N SER A 583 -22.01 26.91 22.10
CA SER A 583 -21.19 27.61 23.10
C SER A 583 -19.73 27.61 22.63
N ALA A 584 -19.03 28.69 22.90
CA ALA A 584 -17.59 28.82 22.70
C ALA A 584 -17.01 29.74 23.80
N ASP A 585 -15.74 29.50 24.16
CA ASP A 585 -14.97 30.36 25.04
C ASP A 585 -14.63 31.70 24.35
N ASP A 586 -14.40 32.76 25.14
CA ASP A 586 -14.11 34.12 24.63
C ASP A 586 -12.87 34.19 23.68
N GLY A 587 -12.02 33.18 23.66
CA GLY A 587 -10.82 33.10 22.82
C GLY A 587 -10.95 32.21 21.58
N ARG A 588 -12.15 31.67 21.35
CA ARG A 588 -12.39 30.73 20.27
C ARG A 588 -13.54 31.16 19.37
N ASP A 589 -13.26 31.25 18.06
CA ASP A 589 -14.25 31.71 17.08
C ASP A 589 -15.42 30.71 16.93
N ASP A 590 -16.61 31.23 16.72
CA ASP A 590 -17.77 30.43 16.37
C ASP A 590 -17.60 29.74 15.02
N ASN A 591 -18.24 28.60 14.84
CA ASN A 591 -18.20 27.81 13.61
C ASN A 591 -19.58 27.68 12.97
N ASP A 592 -20.32 28.79 12.94
CA ASP A 592 -21.58 28.86 12.23
C ASP A 592 -21.36 28.72 10.73
N ARG A 593 -21.99 27.72 10.10
CA ARG A 593 -21.69 27.35 8.73
C ARG A 593 -22.90 26.77 8.02
N VAL A 594 -23.03 27.07 6.73
CA VAL A 594 -23.97 26.42 5.82
C VAL A 594 -23.24 25.92 4.59
N GLY A 595 -23.63 24.75 4.10
CA GLY A 595 -23.01 24.20 2.92
C GLY A 595 -23.84 23.11 2.24
N ALA A 596 -23.34 22.71 1.08
CA ALA A 596 -23.92 21.66 0.28
C ALA A 596 -22.82 20.94 -0.51
N GLY A 597 -23.04 19.66 -0.73
CA GLY A 597 -22.11 18.84 -1.51
C GLY A 597 -22.84 17.73 -2.26
N GLY A 598 -22.08 17.00 -3.05
CA GLY A 598 -22.61 15.85 -3.78
C GLY A 598 -21.74 15.39 -4.91
N SER A 599 -22.20 14.33 -5.56
CA SER A 599 -21.53 13.76 -6.74
C SER A 599 -22.53 13.53 -7.87
N PHE A 600 -22.06 13.70 -9.09
CA PHE A 600 -22.86 13.48 -10.30
C PHE A 600 -22.06 12.67 -11.34
N ARG A 601 -22.59 11.54 -11.74
CA ARG A 601 -22.03 10.70 -12.79
C ARG A 601 -22.75 10.98 -14.12
N PHE A 602 -22.10 11.70 -15.02
CA PHE A 602 -22.64 12.01 -16.34
C PHE A 602 -22.79 10.75 -17.20
N ASN A 603 -21.76 9.92 -17.17
CA ASN A 603 -21.69 8.60 -17.81
C ASN A 603 -20.62 7.76 -17.10
N GLU A 604 -20.28 6.59 -17.62
CA GLU A 604 -19.25 5.70 -17.06
C GLU A 604 -17.83 6.31 -17.09
N ARG A 605 -17.62 7.37 -17.89
CA ARG A 605 -16.31 7.99 -18.12
C ARG A 605 -16.13 9.34 -17.42
N LEU A 606 -17.19 9.97 -16.96
CA LEU A 606 -17.13 11.30 -16.36
C LEU A 606 -17.94 11.36 -15.07
N MET A 607 -17.22 11.62 -13.99
CA MET A 607 -17.76 11.87 -12.66
C MET A 607 -17.31 13.24 -12.18
N LEU A 608 -18.22 13.95 -11.52
CA LEU A 608 -17.99 15.22 -10.83
C LEU A 608 -18.42 15.05 -9.39
N ASP A 609 -17.58 15.48 -8.45
CA ASP A 609 -17.90 15.58 -7.04
C ASP A 609 -17.49 16.94 -6.49
N GLY A 610 -18.12 17.37 -5.40
CA GLY A 610 -17.73 18.61 -4.77
C GLY A 610 -18.56 18.96 -3.54
N GLU A 611 -17.99 19.85 -2.73
CA GLU A 611 -18.62 20.46 -1.56
C GLU A 611 -18.28 21.96 -1.55
N VAL A 612 -19.22 22.77 -1.14
CA VAL A 612 -19.01 24.19 -0.86
C VAL A 612 -19.67 24.54 0.45
N SER A 613 -18.97 25.30 1.28
CA SER A 613 -19.51 25.80 2.53
C SER A 613 -19.00 27.21 2.82
N GLY A 614 -19.74 27.92 3.63
CA GLY A 614 -19.37 29.27 4.10
C GLY A 614 -19.93 29.54 5.48
N GLY A 615 -19.19 30.28 6.27
CA GLY A 615 -19.54 30.61 7.64
C GLY A 615 -18.53 31.57 8.26
N GLU A 616 -18.54 31.68 9.59
CA GLU A 616 -17.68 32.61 10.32
C GLU A 616 -16.20 32.26 10.18
N LEU A 617 -15.84 30.99 10.17
CA LEU A 617 -14.49 30.55 9.86
C LEU A 617 -14.15 30.63 8.36
N GLY A 618 -14.89 31.43 7.59
CA GLY A 618 -14.63 31.67 6.17
C GLY A 618 -15.25 30.65 5.25
N THR A 619 -14.82 30.69 3.98
CA THR A 619 -15.35 29.85 2.91
C THR A 619 -14.43 28.68 2.60
N ALA A 620 -15.03 27.53 2.31
CA ALA A 620 -14.33 26.36 1.82
C ALA A 620 -15.06 25.76 0.61
N ALA A 621 -14.28 25.21 -0.32
CA ALA A 621 -14.81 24.50 -1.47
C ALA A 621 -13.87 23.39 -1.89
N ARG A 622 -14.44 22.26 -2.31
CA ARG A 622 -13.77 21.15 -2.97
C ARG A 622 -14.51 20.83 -4.26
N LEU A 623 -13.79 20.65 -5.33
CA LEU A 623 -14.33 20.21 -6.60
C LEU A 623 -13.37 19.19 -7.17
N GLY A 624 -13.86 18.00 -7.49
CA GLY A 624 -13.13 16.92 -8.12
C GLY A 624 -13.81 16.48 -9.41
N THR A 625 -13.02 16.18 -10.42
CA THR A 625 -13.52 15.53 -11.63
C THR A 625 -12.46 14.62 -12.21
N ASN A 626 -12.90 13.44 -12.61
CA ASN A 626 -12.09 12.49 -13.36
C ASN A 626 -12.83 12.16 -14.66
N TYR A 627 -12.14 12.33 -15.77
CA TYR A 627 -12.68 12.10 -17.10
C TYR A 627 -11.82 11.14 -17.92
N LEU A 628 -12.33 9.95 -18.15
CA LEU A 628 -11.78 8.97 -19.07
C LEU A 628 -12.15 9.35 -20.50
N VAL A 629 -11.32 10.15 -21.16
CA VAL A 629 -11.52 10.58 -22.56
C VAL A 629 -11.57 9.36 -23.48
N SER A 630 -10.69 8.39 -23.24
CA SER A 630 -10.64 7.08 -23.90
C SER A 630 -9.97 6.08 -22.94
N ASP A 631 -9.93 4.82 -23.31
CA ASP A 631 -9.22 3.76 -22.54
C ASP A 631 -7.71 4.02 -22.42
N ARG A 632 -7.18 4.95 -23.22
CA ARG A 632 -5.76 5.35 -23.23
C ARG A 632 -5.51 6.78 -22.71
N THR A 633 -6.55 7.53 -22.42
CA THR A 633 -6.43 8.94 -22.06
C THR A 633 -7.37 9.29 -20.92
N SER A 634 -6.81 9.74 -19.81
CA SER A 634 -7.53 10.26 -18.65
C SER A 634 -7.14 11.71 -18.38
N MET A 635 -8.09 12.48 -17.88
CA MET A 635 -7.90 13.85 -17.42
C MET A 635 -8.56 14.01 -16.06
N TYR A 636 -7.96 14.81 -15.20
CA TYR A 636 -8.58 15.20 -13.95
C TYR A 636 -8.38 16.70 -13.68
N LEU A 637 -9.28 17.24 -12.89
CA LEU A 637 -9.23 18.58 -12.38
C LEU A 637 -9.72 18.57 -10.94
N ASN A 638 -8.87 18.96 -10.01
CA ASN A 638 -9.17 19.04 -8.59
C ASN A 638 -8.90 20.46 -8.10
N TYR A 639 -9.89 21.02 -7.43
CA TYR A 639 -9.79 22.33 -6.80
C TYR A 639 -10.19 22.22 -5.33
N THR A 640 -9.35 22.76 -4.48
CA THR A 640 -9.63 22.81 -3.04
C THR A 640 -9.26 24.19 -2.52
N VAL A 641 -10.12 24.80 -1.73
CA VAL A 641 -9.84 26.02 -0.97
C VAL A 641 -10.42 25.89 0.42
N ASP A 642 -9.64 26.25 1.42
CA ASP A 642 -10.05 26.33 2.80
C ASP A 642 -9.47 27.60 3.42
N SER A 643 -10.29 28.34 4.16
CA SER A 643 -9.87 29.60 4.80
C SER A 643 -9.07 29.38 6.08
N GLU A 644 -9.17 28.20 6.67
CA GLU A 644 -8.62 27.86 8.00
C GLU A 644 -7.66 26.67 7.99
N ARG A 645 -7.02 26.43 6.87
CA ARG A 645 -6.06 25.33 6.74
C ARG A 645 -4.70 25.68 7.36
N THR A 646 -4.16 24.77 8.16
CA THR A 646 -2.78 24.88 8.69
C THR A 646 -1.82 24.11 7.79
N GLU A 647 -0.78 24.77 7.32
CA GLU A 647 0.32 24.18 6.57
C GLU A 647 1.64 24.67 7.14
N MET A 648 2.59 23.73 7.41
CA MET A 648 3.90 24.02 7.99
C MET A 648 3.84 24.90 9.25
N GLY A 649 2.78 24.73 10.07
CA GLY A 649 2.58 25.51 11.29
C GLY A 649 1.95 26.91 11.08
N GLU A 650 1.66 27.31 9.86
CA GLU A 650 0.95 28.55 9.54
C GLU A 650 -0.50 28.29 9.16
N ARG A 651 -1.42 28.89 9.89
CA ARG A 651 -2.85 28.85 9.60
C ARG A 651 -3.25 29.99 8.67
N GLY A 652 -4.12 29.71 7.70
CA GLY A 652 -4.65 30.72 6.81
C GLY A 652 -5.38 30.14 5.63
N ARG A 653 -5.81 31.05 4.75
CA ARG A 653 -6.48 30.66 3.52
C ARG A 653 -5.49 29.96 2.58
N ARG A 654 -5.76 28.71 2.30
CA ARG A 654 -5.00 27.88 1.37
C ARG A 654 -5.91 27.37 0.27
N GLY A 655 -5.39 27.35 -0.95
CA GLY A 655 -6.11 26.80 -2.07
C GLY A 655 -5.15 26.23 -3.09
N ASN A 656 -5.51 25.10 -3.66
CA ASN A 656 -4.78 24.51 -4.75
C ASN A 656 -5.73 24.13 -5.88
N LEU A 657 -5.26 24.30 -7.10
CA LEU A 657 -5.87 23.83 -8.32
C LEU A 657 -4.88 22.87 -8.97
N VAL A 658 -5.28 21.66 -9.20
CA VAL A 658 -4.46 20.63 -9.86
C VAL A 658 -5.20 20.13 -11.09
N SER A 659 -4.54 20.16 -12.23
CA SER A 659 -5.06 19.59 -13.47
C SER A 659 -4.03 18.62 -14.05
N GLY A 660 -4.48 17.45 -14.45
CA GLY A 660 -3.62 16.44 -15.04
C GLY A 660 -4.22 15.81 -16.30
N LEU A 661 -3.32 15.45 -17.20
CA LEU A 661 -3.61 14.68 -18.42
C LEU A 661 -2.62 13.54 -18.49
N ARG A 662 -3.13 12.33 -18.58
CA ARG A 662 -2.34 11.14 -18.91
C ARG A 662 -2.83 10.57 -20.24
N THR A 663 -1.92 10.33 -21.18
CA THR A 663 -2.26 9.70 -22.45
C THR A 663 -1.19 8.70 -22.87
N ARG A 664 -1.63 7.54 -23.31
CA ARG A 664 -0.78 6.47 -23.85
C ARG A 664 -0.92 6.46 -25.36
N PHE A 665 0.13 6.92 -26.06
CA PHE A 665 0.16 6.97 -27.53
C PHE A 665 0.45 5.61 -28.15
N SER A 666 1.33 4.85 -27.52
CA SER A 666 1.72 3.50 -27.95
C SER A 666 2.01 2.65 -26.71
N ASP A 667 2.30 1.37 -26.90
CA ASP A 667 2.66 0.46 -25.80
C ASP A 667 3.99 0.85 -25.16
N SER A 668 4.84 1.62 -25.86
CA SER A 668 6.13 2.11 -25.36
C SER A 668 6.18 3.61 -25.07
N THR A 669 5.09 4.34 -25.27
CA THR A 669 5.10 5.80 -25.15
C THR A 669 3.84 6.31 -24.48
N SER A 670 4.00 6.84 -23.28
CA SER A 670 2.97 7.59 -22.57
C SER A 670 3.46 9.00 -22.26
N VAL A 671 2.54 9.94 -22.20
CA VAL A 671 2.80 11.32 -21.80
C VAL A 671 1.88 11.66 -20.65
N TYR A 672 2.47 12.23 -19.64
CA TYR A 672 1.78 12.73 -18.47
C TYR A 672 2.13 14.21 -18.30
N VAL A 673 1.11 15.01 -18.03
CA VAL A 673 1.25 16.45 -17.74
C VAL A 673 0.41 16.75 -16.52
N GLU A 674 1.01 17.30 -15.50
CA GLU A 674 0.29 17.86 -14.35
C GLU A 674 0.69 19.30 -14.14
N GLU A 675 -0.29 20.17 -13.96
CA GLU A 675 -0.11 21.54 -13.55
C GLU A 675 -0.78 21.75 -12.20
N ARG A 676 0.00 22.24 -11.25
CA ARG A 676 -0.45 22.56 -9.90
C ARG A 676 -0.28 24.06 -9.65
N TYR A 677 -1.35 24.68 -9.24
CA TYR A 677 -1.36 26.07 -8.80
C TYR A 677 -1.76 26.14 -7.33
N GLU A 678 -0.87 26.60 -6.50
CA GLU A 678 -1.11 26.92 -5.10
C GLU A 678 -1.17 28.45 -4.91
N HIS A 679 -1.78 28.92 -3.83
CA HIS A 679 -2.01 30.35 -3.59
C HIS A 679 -0.74 31.21 -3.78
N SER A 680 0.44 30.67 -3.56
CA SER A 680 1.72 31.36 -3.68
C SER A 680 2.71 30.70 -4.64
N ARG A 681 2.35 29.59 -5.29
CA ARG A 681 3.27 28.81 -6.13
C ARG A 681 2.54 28.18 -7.31
N SER A 682 3.22 28.14 -8.45
CA SER A 682 2.77 27.40 -9.64
C SER A 682 3.82 26.34 -9.98
N VAL A 683 3.41 25.11 -10.21
CA VAL A 683 4.27 23.98 -10.55
C VAL A 683 3.68 23.23 -11.74
N THR A 684 4.51 22.96 -12.74
CA THR A 684 4.14 22.15 -13.91
C THR A 684 5.06 20.94 -14.01
N GLY A 685 4.48 19.76 -14.02
CA GLY A 685 5.17 18.50 -14.26
C GLY A 685 4.84 17.94 -15.64
N LEU A 686 5.85 17.59 -16.41
CA LEU A 686 5.76 16.91 -17.70
C LEU A 686 6.61 15.65 -17.66
N THR A 687 6.03 14.50 -17.98
CA THR A 687 6.72 13.20 -18.06
C THR A 687 6.32 12.40 -19.28
#